data_194a24f53247f38ea176c5f5e8248665
#
_entry.id   194a24f53247f38ea176c5f5e8248665
#
_cell.length_a   1.000
_cell.length_b   1.000
_cell.length_c   1.000
_cell.angle_alpha   90.00
_cell.angle_beta   90.00
_cell.angle_gamma   90.00
#
_symmetry.space_group_name_H-M   'P 1'
#
loop_
_entity.id
_entity.type
_entity.pdbx_description
1 polymer ?
#
loop_
_entity_poly.entity_id
_entity_poly.type
_entity_poly.pdbx_seq_one_letter_code
_entity_poly.pdbx_strand_id
1 'polypeptide(L)'
;MIQPPPPSGARYRQSRRRLLIDMHIPDWDPAFLSRFDPAELAAATIRTGADAAMLYFQNHVGLCFYPTTVGQRHRAAAQRDLAGEALTALRAGGLATCAYYSVNFNNQVWQDHPDWRLAPAAPASVGVLPRERYGIVCLNHPAYRAFADAQIDEILAYPVDAMFFDMVWWNGVCTCPSCEARYRQETGAEIPATVDWNDPDWCRFQARREAWLAQFARDLRGRVKAARPEMEVYHNFALGLSNWTRGVSLDSIDGHDFLGGDFHGGTREQLLINRLLRAATPLRPAEYMSTVGTDLTQHTRLHPAATLRRKALAALSADNAFLAILAIDPDGRIDPLAVERTHDAFAALLEHDPGELGEAIEPVALYCSDRSKASRWDAPRPIGQASASSLADYPHSAALLGAARALQRAHIPFGVATRRALDQLTRWPVLILPNVETLEADEQEAIRAYVQGGGRLYASRSTSLDSTGRFGLGDLFGCTALGDEEGAMLYAESDALPELRRPLTQVCAADRRTGALRIAASPGAEILASRTLPYAYPARGTAQDRQWSTIHASPPWQRTADPVILRHQAGRGLAIYSAFDIEAGETPEHEAAFIALIRQLAPDPELSADAHPDVWFSGFARPGRITLMFLHMAASDPALTVPQTRVRVKLPDGSRCQAIRLRSGGATLPFGTDGRDVHFDLPPFTEMMIAEIDHD
;
A
#
# COMPACT_ATOMS: atom_id res chain seq x y z
N MET A 1 9.95 41.65 10.24
CA MET A 1 9.34 40.42 9.68
C MET A 1 10.36 39.81 8.74
N ILE A 2 10.78 38.56 8.99
CA ILE A 2 11.67 37.81 8.07
C ILE A 2 10.80 37.45 6.87
N GLN A 3 11.24 37.80 5.66
CA GLN A 3 10.53 37.36 4.45
C GLN A 3 10.51 35.82 4.40
N PRO A 4 9.34 35.19 4.11
CA PRO A 4 9.29 33.75 3.95
C PRO A 4 10.26 33.30 2.84
N PRO A 5 10.89 32.12 2.98
CA PRO A 5 11.80 31.62 1.96
C PRO A 5 11.07 31.43 0.63
N PRO A 6 11.78 31.49 -0.52
CA PRO A 6 11.17 31.22 -1.81
C PRO A 6 10.55 29.81 -1.83
N PRO A 7 9.50 29.56 -2.63
CA PRO A 7 8.91 28.24 -2.79
C PRO A 7 9.92 27.19 -3.25
N SER A 8 9.86 26.00 -2.66
CA SER A 8 10.72 24.87 -3.01
C SER A 8 10.01 23.55 -2.76
N GLY A 9 9.81 22.74 -3.80
CA GLY A 9 9.21 21.41 -3.69
C GLY A 9 9.98 20.50 -2.74
N ALA A 10 11.30 20.55 -2.78
CA ALA A 10 12.15 19.79 -1.86
C ALA A 10 11.88 20.14 -0.39
N ARG A 11 11.55 21.40 -0.08
CA ARG A 11 11.19 21.82 1.28
C ARG A 11 9.91 21.15 1.76
N TYR A 12 8.88 21.06 0.92
CA TYR A 12 7.64 20.34 1.27
C TYR A 12 7.91 18.83 1.42
N ARG A 13 8.58 18.20 0.46
CA ARG A 13 8.86 16.77 0.49
C ARG A 13 9.72 16.36 1.71
N GLN A 14 10.70 17.15 2.10
CA GLN A 14 11.55 16.86 3.25
C GLN A 14 10.86 17.06 4.60
N SER A 15 9.73 17.76 4.64
CA SER A 15 8.91 17.90 5.85
C SER A 15 8.31 16.54 6.24
N ARG A 16 8.51 16.12 7.49
CA ARG A 16 8.02 14.81 7.98
C ARG A 16 6.68 14.90 8.69
N ARG A 17 6.30 16.09 9.18
CA ARG A 17 5.04 16.37 9.90
C ARG A 17 4.18 17.27 9.03
N ARG A 18 3.25 16.67 8.29
CA ARG A 18 2.41 17.38 7.32
C ARG A 18 0.97 17.41 7.78
N LEU A 19 0.30 18.52 7.59
CA LEU A 19 -1.11 18.69 7.90
C LEU A 19 -1.90 19.00 6.63
N LEU A 20 -2.91 18.20 6.31
CA LEU A 20 -3.95 18.57 5.35
C LEU A 20 -5.09 19.26 6.10
N ILE A 21 -5.37 20.51 5.73
CA ILE A 21 -6.51 21.26 6.23
C ILE A 21 -7.68 20.93 5.31
N ASP A 22 -8.53 19.99 5.75
CA ASP A 22 -9.65 19.51 4.94
C ASP A 22 -10.81 20.51 4.92
N MET A 23 -11.11 21.00 3.70
CA MET A 23 -12.13 22.02 3.44
C MET A 23 -13.16 21.55 2.40
N HIS A 24 -13.67 20.32 2.51
CA HIS A 24 -14.78 19.85 1.67
C HIS A 24 -16.12 20.50 2.04
N ILE A 25 -16.12 21.83 2.23
CA ILE A 25 -17.27 22.60 2.67
C ILE A 25 -18.02 23.14 1.44
N PRO A 26 -19.32 22.83 1.29
CA PRO A 26 -20.18 23.43 0.26
C PRO A 26 -20.57 24.87 0.64
N ASP A 27 -21.37 25.55 -0.20
CA ASP A 27 -21.72 26.97 0.02
C ASP A 27 -23.22 27.28 0.01
N TRP A 28 -24.07 26.24 0.15
CA TRP A 28 -25.52 26.43 0.18
C TRP A 28 -26.04 27.14 1.44
N ASP A 29 -25.28 27.15 2.53
CA ASP A 29 -25.58 27.91 3.75
C ASP A 29 -24.62 29.10 3.85
N PRO A 30 -25.14 30.35 4.05
CA PRO A 30 -24.29 31.54 4.20
C PRO A 30 -23.42 31.54 5.46
N ALA A 31 -23.72 30.69 6.44
CA ALA A 31 -22.91 30.51 7.63
C ALA A 31 -21.59 29.74 7.37
N PHE A 32 -21.52 28.99 6.26
CA PHE A 32 -20.33 28.23 5.93
C PHE A 32 -19.15 29.18 5.66
N LEU A 33 -18.02 28.87 6.31
CA LEU A 33 -16.79 29.68 6.33
C LEU A 33 -16.96 31.13 6.76
N SER A 34 -18.11 31.50 7.39
CA SER A 34 -18.38 32.86 7.87
C SER A 34 -17.41 33.33 8.95
N ARG A 35 -16.75 32.39 9.65
CA ARG A 35 -15.76 32.63 10.72
C ARG A 35 -14.35 32.23 10.32
N PHE A 36 -14.10 31.99 9.03
CA PHE A 36 -12.78 31.62 8.55
C PHE A 36 -11.79 32.77 8.72
N ASP A 37 -10.80 32.55 9.58
CA ASP A 37 -9.72 33.50 9.88
C ASP A 37 -8.37 32.86 9.51
N PRO A 38 -7.66 33.37 8.47
CA PRO A 38 -6.38 32.82 8.04
C PRO A 38 -5.28 32.87 9.10
N ALA A 39 -5.30 33.89 9.97
CA ALA A 39 -4.31 34.02 11.04
C ALA A 39 -4.54 32.99 12.14
N GLU A 40 -5.80 32.77 12.52
CA GLU A 40 -6.17 31.71 13.48
C GLU A 40 -5.89 30.31 12.91
N LEU A 41 -6.20 30.09 11.62
CA LEU A 41 -5.88 28.84 10.92
C LEU A 41 -4.37 28.55 10.96
N ALA A 42 -3.53 29.55 10.61
CA ALA A 42 -2.09 29.40 10.64
C ALA A 42 -1.58 29.15 12.07
N ALA A 43 -2.09 29.88 13.06
CA ALA A 43 -1.74 29.69 14.46
C ALA A 43 -2.11 28.29 14.97
N ALA A 44 -3.29 27.80 14.63
CA ALA A 44 -3.73 26.43 14.96
C ALA A 44 -2.83 25.38 14.30
N THR A 45 -2.50 25.54 13.01
CA THR A 45 -1.58 24.66 12.29
C THR A 45 -0.19 24.62 12.92
N ILE A 46 0.36 25.77 13.30
CA ILE A 46 1.65 25.86 14.00
C ILE A 46 1.59 25.15 15.36
N ARG A 47 0.49 25.30 16.11
CA ARG A 47 0.31 24.60 17.41
C ARG A 47 0.33 23.09 17.27
N THR A 48 -0.05 22.51 16.12
CA THR A 48 0.11 21.06 15.90
C THR A 48 1.57 20.61 15.85
N GLY A 49 2.52 21.53 15.63
CA GLY A 49 3.92 21.19 15.40
C GLY A 49 4.21 20.73 13.96
N ALA A 50 3.33 21.03 13.00
CA ALA A 50 3.53 20.72 11.59
C ALA A 50 4.73 21.48 10.99
N ASP A 51 5.43 20.82 10.06
CA ASP A 51 6.48 21.44 9.22
C ASP A 51 5.90 21.96 7.90
N ALA A 52 4.79 21.37 7.46
CA ALA A 52 4.13 21.70 6.20
C ALA A 52 2.61 21.62 6.31
N ALA A 53 1.92 22.40 5.47
CA ALA A 53 0.48 22.41 5.36
C ALA A 53 0.03 22.25 3.91
N MET A 54 -0.99 21.40 3.70
CA MET A 54 -1.71 21.28 2.43
C MET A 54 -3.02 22.07 2.54
N LEU A 55 -3.29 22.91 1.57
CA LEU A 55 -4.38 23.87 1.56
C LEU A 55 -5.24 23.72 0.31
N TYR A 56 -6.55 23.75 0.47
CA TYR A 56 -7.50 23.61 -0.63
C TYR A 56 -7.54 24.87 -1.50
N PHE A 57 -7.33 24.71 -2.80
CA PHE A 57 -7.67 25.68 -3.82
C PHE A 57 -9.04 25.37 -4.42
N GLN A 58 -9.35 24.08 -4.62
CA GLN A 58 -10.65 23.64 -5.13
C GLN A 58 -11.01 22.31 -4.44
N ASN A 59 -12.26 22.16 -3.99
CA ASN A 59 -12.75 20.97 -3.30
C ASN A 59 -13.55 20.02 -4.21
N HIS A 60 -14.01 18.89 -3.68
CA HIS A 60 -14.80 17.89 -4.41
C HIS A 60 -16.18 18.41 -4.89
N VAL A 61 -16.70 19.48 -4.29
CA VAL A 61 -17.92 20.12 -4.78
C VAL A 61 -17.67 20.91 -6.07
N GLY A 62 -16.41 21.23 -6.36
CA GLY A 62 -16.00 22.06 -7.50
C GLY A 62 -15.92 23.55 -7.16
N LEU A 63 -15.97 23.89 -5.87
CA LEU A 63 -15.91 25.27 -5.41
C LEU A 63 -14.47 25.69 -5.13
N CYS A 64 -14.09 26.84 -5.66
CA CYS A 64 -12.77 27.44 -5.54
C CYS A 64 -12.72 28.44 -4.38
N PHE A 65 -11.65 28.38 -3.56
CA PHE A 65 -11.42 29.27 -2.44
C PHE A 65 -10.52 30.47 -2.80
N TYR A 66 -10.25 30.66 -4.10
CA TYR A 66 -9.44 31.73 -4.69
C TYR A 66 -10.23 32.45 -5.79
N PRO A 67 -9.80 33.65 -6.25
CA PRO A 67 -10.48 34.41 -7.28
C PRO A 67 -10.30 33.80 -8.68
N THR A 68 -10.92 32.63 -8.93
CA THR A 68 -10.92 31.96 -10.22
C THR A 68 -11.74 32.73 -11.28
N THR A 69 -11.30 32.67 -12.52
CA THR A 69 -12.02 33.13 -13.71
C THR A 69 -12.59 31.97 -14.52
N VAL A 70 -12.20 30.74 -14.22
CA VAL A 70 -12.54 29.52 -14.96
C VAL A 70 -13.59 28.70 -14.21
N GLY A 71 -13.40 28.51 -12.90
CA GLY A 71 -14.30 27.72 -12.06
C GLY A 71 -15.34 28.55 -11.33
N GLN A 72 -16.03 27.92 -10.39
CA GLN A 72 -17.00 28.59 -9.53
C GLN A 72 -16.38 28.89 -8.17
N ARG A 73 -16.47 30.16 -7.74
CA ARG A 73 -16.02 30.58 -6.41
C ARG A 73 -16.99 30.11 -5.34
N HIS A 74 -16.44 29.66 -4.22
CA HIS A 74 -17.21 29.49 -2.99
C HIS A 74 -17.80 30.84 -2.55
N ARG A 75 -19.05 30.87 -2.06
CA ARG A 75 -19.73 32.11 -1.63
C ARG A 75 -18.90 32.94 -0.66
N ALA A 76 -18.24 32.32 0.32
CA ALA A 76 -17.36 33.01 1.28
C ALA A 76 -16.11 33.61 0.62
N ALA A 77 -15.70 33.13 -0.56
CA ALA A 77 -14.59 33.64 -1.34
C ALA A 77 -15.01 34.71 -2.38
N ALA A 78 -16.29 35.10 -2.44
CA ALA A 78 -16.79 36.02 -3.49
C ALA A 78 -16.05 37.36 -3.53
N GLN A 79 -15.64 37.89 -2.36
CA GLN A 79 -14.95 39.16 -2.20
C GLN A 79 -13.54 39.01 -1.56
N ARG A 80 -13.08 37.76 -1.35
CA ARG A 80 -11.84 37.45 -0.67
C ARG A 80 -11.06 36.37 -1.43
N ASP A 81 -9.78 36.33 -1.25
CA ASP A 81 -8.92 35.22 -1.66
C ASP A 81 -8.58 34.37 -0.43
N LEU A 82 -9.52 33.48 -0.02
CA LEU A 82 -9.35 32.68 1.18
C LEU A 82 -8.10 31.77 1.11
N ALA A 83 -7.84 31.20 -0.06
CA ALA A 83 -6.66 30.36 -0.27
C ALA A 83 -5.36 31.19 -0.22
N GLY A 84 -5.30 32.34 -0.90
CA GLY A 84 -4.14 33.23 -0.90
C GLY A 84 -3.86 33.86 0.46
N GLU A 85 -4.92 34.25 1.19
CA GLU A 85 -4.80 34.78 2.55
C GLU A 85 -4.24 33.71 3.53
N ALA A 86 -4.81 32.49 3.50
CA ALA A 86 -4.34 31.37 4.30
C ALA A 86 -2.92 30.95 3.95
N LEU A 87 -2.59 30.88 2.64
CA LEU A 87 -1.25 30.59 2.15
C LEU A 87 -0.23 31.61 2.68
N THR A 88 -0.58 32.91 2.65
CA THR A 88 0.27 33.98 3.16
C THR A 88 0.55 33.83 4.66
N ALA A 89 -0.48 33.54 5.45
CA ALA A 89 -0.35 33.36 6.90
C ALA A 89 0.47 32.09 7.26
N LEU A 90 0.25 30.98 6.58
CA LEU A 90 1.00 29.72 6.79
C LEU A 90 2.49 29.92 6.44
N ARG A 91 2.79 30.56 5.32
CA ARG A 91 4.18 30.86 4.91
C ARG A 91 4.87 31.83 5.84
N ALA A 92 4.17 32.86 6.32
CA ALA A 92 4.67 33.78 7.34
C ALA A 92 5.00 33.06 8.66
N GLY A 93 4.26 32.00 8.97
CA GLY A 93 4.53 31.08 10.10
C GLY A 93 5.68 30.09 9.85
N GLY A 94 6.35 30.14 8.71
CA GLY A 94 7.51 29.30 8.40
C GLY A 94 7.18 27.93 7.82
N LEU A 95 5.91 27.61 7.53
CA LEU A 95 5.47 26.32 7.00
C LEU A 95 5.79 26.17 5.50
N ALA A 96 6.18 24.98 5.07
CA ALA A 96 6.11 24.60 3.66
C ALA A 96 4.65 24.39 3.25
N THR A 97 4.30 24.64 1.99
CA THR A 97 2.91 24.67 1.55
C THR A 97 2.67 23.84 0.31
N CYS A 98 1.51 23.15 0.27
CA CYS A 98 1.07 22.37 -0.86
C CYS A 98 -0.35 22.81 -1.28
N ALA A 99 -0.58 22.99 -2.58
CA ALA A 99 -1.90 23.25 -3.11
C ALA A 99 -2.64 21.93 -3.35
N TYR A 100 -3.84 21.82 -2.80
CA TYR A 100 -4.76 20.72 -3.05
C TYR A 100 -5.72 21.07 -4.19
N TYR A 101 -5.86 20.17 -5.15
CA TYR A 101 -6.82 20.27 -6.25
C TYR A 101 -7.55 18.95 -6.47
N SER A 102 -8.90 18.99 -6.43
CA SER A 102 -9.76 17.84 -6.72
C SER A 102 -9.92 17.64 -8.21
N VAL A 103 -9.59 16.44 -8.71
CA VAL A 103 -9.56 16.19 -10.16
C VAL A 103 -10.92 15.68 -10.67
N ASN A 104 -11.30 14.43 -10.40
CA ASN A 104 -12.50 13.90 -11.04
C ASN A 104 -13.80 14.05 -10.24
N PHE A 105 -13.73 14.47 -8.97
CA PHE A 105 -14.90 14.86 -8.19
C PHE A 105 -15.15 16.36 -8.38
N ASN A 106 -16.29 16.72 -8.96
CA ASN A 106 -16.68 18.11 -9.18
C ASN A 106 -18.19 18.22 -9.45
N ASN A 107 -18.96 18.56 -8.42
CA ASN A 107 -20.42 18.67 -8.52
C ASN A 107 -20.87 19.79 -9.47
N GLN A 108 -20.14 20.93 -9.49
CA GLN A 108 -20.51 22.07 -10.34
C GLN A 108 -20.38 21.71 -11.81
N VAL A 109 -19.20 21.26 -12.22
CA VAL A 109 -18.96 20.84 -13.61
C VAL A 109 -19.86 19.67 -14.00
N TRP A 110 -20.13 18.75 -13.09
CA TRP A 110 -21.03 17.62 -13.33
C TRP A 110 -22.48 18.07 -13.60
N GLN A 111 -22.95 19.15 -12.92
CA GLN A 111 -24.26 19.73 -13.17
C GLN A 111 -24.32 20.50 -14.49
N ASP A 112 -23.32 21.35 -14.72
CA ASP A 112 -23.31 22.30 -15.83
C ASP A 112 -22.99 21.62 -17.18
N HIS A 113 -22.25 20.50 -17.16
CA HIS A 113 -21.77 19.76 -18.33
C HIS A 113 -22.17 18.29 -18.30
N PRO A 114 -23.42 17.92 -18.60
CA PRO A 114 -23.86 16.53 -18.57
C PRO A 114 -23.06 15.57 -19.47
N ASP A 115 -22.49 16.09 -20.56
CA ASP A 115 -21.64 15.36 -21.49
C ASP A 115 -20.23 15.06 -20.96
N TRP A 116 -19.78 15.76 -19.90
CA TRP A 116 -18.49 15.49 -19.24
C TRP A 116 -18.57 14.40 -18.17
N ARG A 117 -19.76 13.98 -17.80
CA ARG A 117 -19.97 12.99 -16.74
C ARG A 117 -19.31 11.67 -17.06
N LEU A 118 -18.74 11.06 -16.04
CA LEU A 118 -18.38 9.65 -16.10
C LEU A 118 -19.67 8.86 -16.33
N ALA A 119 -19.78 8.16 -17.46
CA ALA A 119 -20.93 7.33 -17.79
C ALA A 119 -20.59 5.89 -17.45
N PRO A 120 -21.17 5.30 -16.40
CA PRO A 120 -21.03 3.90 -16.12
C PRO A 120 -21.76 3.08 -17.18
N ALA A 121 -21.22 1.94 -17.51
CA ALA A 121 -21.88 0.99 -18.42
C ALA A 121 -23.22 0.47 -17.87
N ALA A 122 -23.48 0.64 -16.57
CA ALA A 122 -24.80 0.49 -15.98
C ALA A 122 -25.10 1.58 -14.94
N PRO A 123 -26.36 2.00 -14.80
CA PRO A 123 -26.77 3.12 -13.94
C PRO A 123 -26.52 2.91 -12.44
N ALA A 124 -26.24 1.68 -12.01
CA ALA A 124 -26.17 1.33 -10.58
C ALA A 124 -24.74 1.24 -10.04
N SER A 125 -23.71 1.38 -10.86
CA SER A 125 -22.36 0.99 -10.46
C SER A 125 -21.45 2.15 -10.04
N VAL A 126 -21.81 3.39 -10.29
CA VAL A 126 -20.97 4.54 -9.93
C VAL A 126 -21.82 5.76 -9.64
N GLY A 127 -21.58 6.37 -8.54
CA GLY A 127 -22.15 7.54 -7.97
C GLY A 127 -22.53 8.71 -8.86
N VAL A 128 -23.49 8.47 -9.66
CA VAL A 128 -24.09 9.47 -10.55
C VAL A 128 -25.50 9.83 -10.06
N LEU A 129 -25.91 9.26 -8.97
CA LEU A 129 -27.30 9.35 -8.50
C LEU A 129 -27.41 10.18 -7.23
N PRO A 130 -28.61 10.64 -6.87
CA PRO A 130 -28.87 11.46 -5.69
C PRO A 130 -28.37 10.86 -4.35
N ARG A 131 -27.86 9.65 -4.34
CA ARG A 131 -27.29 8.96 -3.15
C ARG A 131 -25.79 9.10 -3.04
N GLU A 132 -25.10 9.54 -4.08
CA GLU A 132 -23.65 9.71 -4.04
C GLU A 132 -23.29 11.14 -3.67
N ARG A 133 -22.20 11.24 -2.92
CA ARG A 133 -21.78 12.50 -2.32
C ARG A 133 -21.26 13.50 -3.34
N TYR A 134 -20.63 13.00 -4.43
CA TYR A 134 -19.96 13.84 -5.41
C TYR A 134 -20.30 13.44 -6.85
N GLY A 135 -20.42 14.44 -7.73
CA GLY A 135 -20.49 14.26 -9.18
C GLY A 135 -19.11 13.88 -9.74
N ILE A 136 -19.08 12.88 -10.61
CA ILE A 136 -17.84 12.33 -11.15
C ILE A 136 -17.76 12.65 -12.63
N VAL A 137 -16.62 13.21 -13.06
CA VAL A 137 -16.36 13.59 -14.46
C VAL A 137 -15.38 12.62 -15.13
N CYS A 138 -15.45 12.53 -16.45
CA CYS A 138 -14.60 11.65 -17.24
C CYS A 138 -13.24 12.29 -17.52
N LEU A 139 -12.15 11.65 -17.09
CA LEU A 139 -10.78 12.12 -17.31
C LEU A 139 -10.34 12.05 -18.78
N ASN A 140 -11.10 11.39 -19.67
CA ASN A 140 -10.83 11.37 -21.11
C ASN A 140 -11.58 12.47 -21.88
N HIS A 141 -12.50 13.22 -21.23
CA HIS A 141 -13.25 14.25 -21.93
C HIS A 141 -12.36 15.46 -22.25
N PRO A 142 -12.20 15.85 -23.56
CA PRO A 142 -11.22 16.89 -23.93
C PRO A 142 -11.52 18.25 -23.31
N ALA A 143 -12.80 18.67 -23.29
CA ALA A 143 -13.19 19.96 -22.72
C ALA A 143 -13.02 20.00 -21.22
N TYR A 144 -13.27 18.88 -20.51
CA TYR A 144 -12.96 18.78 -19.08
C TYR A 144 -11.45 18.91 -18.82
N ARG A 145 -10.61 18.25 -19.62
CA ARG A 145 -9.14 18.39 -19.50
C ARG A 145 -8.71 19.84 -19.68
N ALA A 146 -9.23 20.53 -20.70
CA ALA A 146 -8.92 21.94 -20.92
C ALA A 146 -9.38 22.85 -19.76
N PHE A 147 -10.53 22.54 -19.15
CA PHE A 147 -11.04 23.24 -17.97
C PHE A 147 -10.11 23.03 -16.77
N ALA A 148 -9.71 21.78 -16.47
CA ALA A 148 -8.80 21.46 -15.37
C ALA A 148 -7.43 22.13 -15.57
N ASP A 149 -6.92 22.08 -16.80
CA ASP A 149 -5.66 22.72 -17.17
C ASP A 149 -5.68 24.24 -16.91
N ALA A 150 -6.77 24.92 -17.27
CA ALA A 150 -6.93 26.36 -17.06
C ALA A 150 -6.99 26.71 -15.55
N GLN A 151 -7.68 25.90 -14.73
CA GLN A 151 -7.69 26.09 -13.27
C GLN A 151 -6.31 25.85 -12.64
N ILE A 152 -5.57 24.86 -13.12
CA ILE A 152 -4.21 24.60 -12.66
C ILE A 152 -3.30 25.81 -12.95
N ASP A 153 -3.43 26.42 -14.14
CA ASP A 153 -2.66 27.64 -14.47
C ASP A 153 -2.93 28.80 -13.50
N GLU A 154 -4.18 28.98 -13.10
CA GLU A 154 -4.54 29.98 -12.08
C GLU A 154 -3.84 29.69 -10.73
N ILE A 155 -3.79 28.40 -10.31
CA ILE A 155 -3.16 27.99 -9.06
C ILE A 155 -1.63 28.14 -9.12
N LEU A 156 -1.02 27.91 -10.27
CA LEU A 156 0.42 28.04 -10.47
C LEU A 156 0.95 29.48 -10.31
N ALA A 157 0.05 30.48 -10.32
CA ALA A 157 0.40 31.86 -9.99
C ALA A 157 0.68 32.08 -8.49
N TYR A 158 0.27 31.16 -7.62
CA TYR A 158 0.49 31.25 -6.17
C TYR A 158 1.87 30.68 -5.76
N PRO A 159 2.50 31.22 -4.70
CA PRO A 159 3.82 30.80 -4.25
C PRO A 159 3.78 29.54 -3.38
N VAL A 160 3.16 28.47 -3.88
CA VAL A 160 3.15 27.16 -3.21
C VAL A 160 4.41 26.35 -3.50
N ASP A 161 4.81 25.48 -2.58
CA ASP A 161 6.01 24.65 -2.70
C ASP A 161 5.76 23.36 -3.48
N ALA A 162 4.53 22.80 -3.39
CA ALA A 162 4.13 21.56 -4.04
C ALA A 162 2.66 21.61 -4.49
N MET A 163 2.27 20.65 -5.33
CA MET A 163 0.90 20.48 -5.78
C MET A 163 0.44 19.03 -5.63
N PHE A 164 -0.70 18.86 -5.00
CA PHE A 164 -1.36 17.58 -4.81
C PHE A 164 -2.65 17.51 -5.62
N PHE A 165 -2.74 16.47 -6.45
CA PHE A 165 -3.92 16.18 -7.24
C PHE A 165 -4.70 15.02 -6.62
N ASP A 166 -5.86 15.30 -6.09
CA ASP A 166 -6.72 14.29 -5.50
C ASP A 166 -7.64 13.64 -6.53
N MET A 167 -8.03 12.39 -6.27
CA MET A 167 -8.98 11.61 -7.07
C MET A 167 -8.52 11.35 -8.52
N VAL A 168 -7.23 11.09 -8.73
CA VAL A 168 -6.68 10.69 -10.03
C VAL A 168 -6.84 9.19 -10.20
N TRP A 169 -8.09 8.74 -10.34
CA TRP A 169 -8.45 7.36 -10.64
C TRP A 169 -9.83 7.25 -11.27
N TRP A 170 -10.16 6.09 -11.78
CA TRP A 170 -11.51 5.80 -12.24
C TRP A 170 -12.41 5.39 -11.07
N ASN A 171 -13.59 5.99 -10.98
CA ASN A 171 -14.62 5.58 -10.02
C ASN A 171 -15.53 4.48 -10.57
N GLY A 172 -15.05 3.72 -11.51
CA GLY A 172 -15.73 2.64 -12.21
C GLY A 172 -15.27 2.53 -13.65
N VAL A 173 -15.96 1.74 -14.45
CA VAL A 173 -15.64 1.55 -15.86
C VAL A 173 -16.44 2.57 -16.69
N CYS A 174 -15.76 3.55 -17.27
CA CYS A 174 -16.40 4.59 -18.07
C CYS A 174 -16.57 4.14 -19.52
N THR A 175 -17.80 4.26 -20.03
CA THR A 175 -18.17 4.00 -21.44
C THR A 175 -18.83 5.23 -22.09
N CYS A 176 -18.45 6.44 -21.67
CA CYS A 176 -18.93 7.66 -22.30
C CYS A 176 -18.42 7.79 -23.75
N PRO A 177 -19.05 8.62 -24.59
CA PRO A 177 -18.63 8.80 -25.99
C PRO A 177 -17.15 9.13 -26.18
N SER A 178 -16.53 9.88 -25.24
CA SER A 178 -15.10 10.19 -25.29
C SER A 178 -14.22 8.94 -25.06
N CYS A 179 -14.60 8.06 -24.13
CA CYS A 179 -13.89 6.81 -23.89
C CYS A 179 -14.05 5.83 -25.07
N GLU A 180 -15.27 5.71 -25.63
CA GLU A 180 -15.52 4.86 -26.80
C GLU A 180 -14.76 5.35 -28.03
N ALA A 181 -14.80 6.66 -28.32
CA ALA A 181 -14.07 7.24 -29.44
C ALA A 181 -12.56 7.03 -29.30
N ARG A 182 -12.00 7.27 -28.09
CA ARG A 182 -10.58 7.07 -27.83
C ARG A 182 -10.18 5.60 -28.00
N TYR A 183 -10.96 4.68 -27.44
CA TYR A 183 -10.66 3.24 -27.56
C TYR A 183 -10.70 2.77 -29.01
N ARG A 184 -11.74 3.16 -29.76
CA ARG A 184 -11.87 2.84 -31.19
C ARG A 184 -10.72 3.44 -32.02
N GLN A 185 -10.32 4.67 -31.73
CA GLN A 185 -9.21 5.32 -32.41
C GLN A 185 -7.87 4.59 -32.16
N GLU A 186 -7.62 4.16 -30.91
CA GLU A 186 -6.35 3.53 -30.54
C GLU A 186 -6.27 2.04 -30.91
N THR A 187 -7.39 1.32 -31.03
CA THR A 187 -7.41 -0.13 -31.16
C THR A 187 -8.19 -0.64 -32.39
N GLY A 188 -9.03 0.18 -32.99
CA GLY A 188 -9.99 -0.23 -34.02
C GLY A 188 -11.18 -1.06 -33.50
N ALA A 189 -11.29 -1.27 -32.19
CA ALA A 189 -12.29 -2.13 -31.55
C ALA A 189 -13.30 -1.33 -30.72
N GLU A 190 -14.44 -1.94 -30.42
CA GLU A 190 -15.44 -1.42 -29.48
C GLU A 190 -15.06 -1.85 -28.04
N ILE A 191 -15.57 -1.09 -27.05
CA ILE A 191 -15.39 -1.45 -25.63
C ILE A 191 -16.14 -2.76 -25.35
N PRO A 192 -15.49 -3.79 -24.77
CA PRO A 192 -16.17 -5.04 -24.42
C PRO A 192 -17.29 -4.83 -23.41
N ALA A 193 -18.41 -5.55 -23.59
CA ALA A 193 -19.57 -5.45 -22.71
C ALA A 193 -19.47 -6.32 -21.45
N THR A 194 -18.49 -7.22 -21.42
CA THR A 194 -18.29 -8.22 -20.34
C THR A 194 -16.93 -8.08 -19.72
N VAL A 195 -16.89 -8.12 -18.39
CA VAL A 195 -15.66 -8.29 -17.61
C VAL A 195 -15.36 -9.78 -17.57
N ASP A 196 -14.34 -10.21 -18.28
CA ASP A 196 -13.84 -11.58 -18.28
C ASP A 196 -12.31 -11.56 -18.35
N TRP A 197 -11.66 -11.95 -17.27
CA TRP A 197 -10.18 -11.93 -17.19
C TRP A 197 -9.50 -13.02 -18.03
N ASN A 198 -10.28 -13.90 -18.65
CA ASN A 198 -9.80 -14.85 -19.65
C ASN A 198 -10.04 -14.37 -21.10
N ASP A 199 -10.75 -13.25 -21.29
CA ASP A 199 -10.95 -12.63 -22.60
C ASP A 199 -9.83 -11.62 -22.92
N PRO A 200 -9.02 -11.85 -23.96
CA PRO A 200 -7.97 -10.91 -24.38
C PRO A 200 -8.47 -9.51 -24.73
N ASP A 201 -9.71 -9.37 -25.23
CA ASP A 201 -10.28 -8.07 -25.56
C ASP A 201 -10.61 -7.26 -24.31
N TRP A 202 -11.15 -7.90 -23.27
CA TRP A 202 -11.33 -7.28 -21.96
C TRP A 202 -9.99 -6.88 -21.33
N CYS A 203 -9.02 -7.78 -21.31
CA CYS A 203 -7.69 -7.49 -20.77
C CYS A 203 -7.01 -6.31 -21.48
N ARG A 204 -7.15 -6.23 -22.82
CA ARG A 204 -6.66 -5.11 -23.63
C ARG A 204 -7.35 -3.80 -23.25
N PHE A 205 -8.67 -3.80 -23.08
CA PHE A 205 -9.40 -2.61 -22.67
C PHE A 205 -8.99 -2.13 -21.27
N GLN A 206 -8.85 -3.04 -20.31
CA GLN A 206 -8.39 -2.69 -18.96
C GLN A 206 -6.96 -2.10 -18.99
N ALA A 207 -6.06 -2.68 -19.77
CA ALA A 207 -4.70 -2.13 -19.94
C ALA A 207 -4.72 -0.72 -20.55
N ARG A 208 -5.63 -0.44 -21.49
CA ARG A 208 -5.81 0.93 -22.05
C ARG A 208 -6.33 1.90 -21.01
N ARG A 209 -7.30 1.52 -20.18
CA ARG A 209 -7.81 2.38 -19.09
C ARG A 209 -6.69 2.75 -18.11
N GLU A 210 -5.84 1.82 -17.76
CA GLU A 210 -4.68 2.06 -16.89
C GLU A 210 -3.66 2.98 -17.57
N ALA A 211 -3.36 2.75 -18.85
CA ALA A 211 -2.46 3.61 -19.62
C ALA A 211 -2.99 5.04 -19.77
N TRP A 212 -4.30 5.22 -19.97
CA TRP A 212 -4.93 6.55 -20.05
C TRP A 212 -4.80 7.32 -18.73
N LEU A 213 -4.97 6.62 -17.60
CA LEU A 213 -4.84 7.24 -16.30
C LEU A 213 -3.38 7.64 -16.02
N ALA A 214 -2.43 6.74 -16.31
CA ALA A 214 -1.01 7.02 -16.18
C ALA A 214 -0.57 8.18 -17.09
N GLN A 215 -1.10 8.26 -18.32
CA GLN A 215 -0.86 9.39 -19.21
C GLN A 215 -1.43 10.68 -18.63
N PHE A 216 -2.65 10.66 -18.10
CA PHE A 216 -3.25 11.84 -17.49
C PHE A 216 -2.44 12.36 -16.29
N ALA A 217 -1.95 11.46 -15.44
CA ALA A 217 -1.07 11.83 -14.32
C ALA A 217 0.24 12.48 -14.81
N ARG A 218 0.86 11.93 -15.89
CA ARG A 218 2.05 12.56 -16.51
C ARG A 218 1.74 13.92 -17.12
N ASP A 219 0.58 14.09 -17.76
CA ASP A 219 0.17 15.36 -18.39
C ASP A 219 0.03 16.45 -17.32
N LEU A 220 -0.63 16.14 -16.19
CA LEU A 220 -0.77 17.07 -15.05
C LEU A 220 0.62 17.47 -14.50
N ARG A 221 1.49 16.48 -14.24
CA ARG A 221 2.85 16.76 -13.80
C ARG A 221 3.62 17.60 -14.83
N GLY A 222 3.55 17.23 -16.10
CA GLY A 222 4.22 17.95 -17.19
C GLY A 222 3.81 19.40 -17.27
N ARG A 223 2.51 19.70 -17.09
CA ARG A 223 2.00 21.07 -17.05
C ARG A 223 2.58 21.89 -15.91
N VAL A 224 2.58 21.33 -14.70
CA VAL A 224 3.16 22.01 -13.54
C VAL A 224 4.66 22.24 -13.75
N LYS A 225 5.41 21.23 -14.19
CA LYS A 225 6.86 21.32 -14.41
C LYS A 225 7.25 22.29 -15.52
N ALA A 226 6.42 22.46 -16.54
CA ALA A 226 6.66 23.43 -17.60
C ALA A 226 6.59 24.89 -17.09
N ALA A 227 5.70 25.18 -16.15
CA ALA A 227 5.55 26.50 -15.55
C ALA A 227 6.45 26.70 -14.32
N ARG A 228 6.61 25.68 -13.49
CA ARG A 228 7.29 25.70 -12.19
C ARG A 228 8.16 24.45 -12.03
N PRO A 229 9.35 24.38 -12.65
CA PRO A 229 10.23 23.19 -12.60
C PRO A 229 10.60 22.74 -11.18
N GLU A 230 10.72 23.69 -10.25
CA GLU A 230 11.07 23.45 -8.85
C GLU A 230 9.91 22.91 -8.01
N MET A 231 8.65 23.08 -8.44
CA MET A 231 7.47 22.63 -7.71
C MET A 231 7.34 21.12 -7.81
N GLU A 232 7.25 20.41 -6.70
CA GLU A 232 7.01 18.96 -6.69
C GLU A 232 5.53 18.64 -6.83
N VAL A 233 5.25 17.56 -7.56
CA VAL A 233 3.90 17.12 -7.90
C VAL A 233 3.69 15.70 -7.42
N TYR A 234 2.56 15.44 -6.78
CA TYR A 234 2.11 14.09 -6.50
C TYR A 234 0.58 14.00 -6.53
N HIS A 235 0.10 12.79 -6.72
CA HIS A 235 -1.32 12.49 -6.78
C HIS A 235 -1.71 11.64 -5.58
N ASN A 236 -2.99 11.59 -5.26
CA ASN A 236 -3.50 10.57 -4.36
C ASN A 236 -3.27 9.20 -5.02
N PHE A 237 -2.17 8.56 -4.66
CA PHE A 237 -1.78 7.27 -5.20
C PHE A 237 -2.56 6.17 -4.47
N ALA A 238 -3.78 5.95 -4.94
CA ALA A 238 -4.63 4.84 -4.47
C ALA A 238 -4.06 3.50 -4.94
N LEU A 239 -2.85 3.26 -4.67
CA LEU A 239 -1.95 2.13 -4.84
C LEU A 239 -2.41 1.02 -5.80
N GLY A 240 -1.46 0.33 -6.39
CA GLY A 240 -1.68 -0.92 -7.12
C GLY A 240 -2.40 -2.02 -6.31
N LEU A 241 -2.46 -1.87 -4.99
CA LEU A 241 -3.29 -2.65 -4.09
C LEU A 241 -4.77 -2.29 -4.12
N SER A 242 -5.14 -1.19 -4.80
CA SER A 242 -6.53 -0.83 -5.02
C SER A 242 -7.17 -1.76 -6.04
N ASN A 243 -8.46 -1.87 -5.92
CA ASN A 243 -9.32 -2.55 -6.85
C ASN A 243 -9.03 -2.17 -8.32
N TRP A 244 -9.03 -3.15 -9.22
CA TRP A 244 -8.80 -2.96 -10.64
C TRP A 244 -9.74 -1.92 -11.30
N THR A 245 -10.97 -1.74 -10.77
CA THR A 245 -11.92 -0.76 -11.30
C THR A 245 -11.39 0.67 -11.25
N ARG A 246 -10.49 0.97 -10.31
CA ARG A 246 -9.84 2.28 -10.21
C ARG A 246 -8.83 2.55 -11.32
N GLY A 247 -8.34 1.51 -12.00
CA GLY A 247 -7.41 1.65 -13.12
C GLY A 247 -6.05 2.23 -12.75
N VAL A 248 -5.68 2.24 -11.47
CA VAL A 248 -4.35 2.66 -11.01
C VAL A 248 -3.37 1.53 -11.29
N SER A 249 -2.22 1.84 -11.88
CA SER A 249 -1.11 0.92 -12.10
C SER A 249 0.21 1.55 -11.67
N LEU A 250 1.27 0.75 -11.61
CA LEU A 250 2.62 1.26 -11.32
C LEU A 250 3.14 2.24 -12.38
N ASP A 251 2.54 2.28 -13.58
CA ASP A 251 2.89 3.27 -14.61
C ASP A 251 2.46 4.69 -14.25
N SER A 252 1.51 4.83 -13.32
CA SER A 252 1.09 6.13 -12.79
C SER A 252 2.21 6.82 -11.99
N ILE A 253 3.20 6.06 -11.50
CA ILE A 253 4.35 6.60 -10.74
C ILE A 253 5.11 7.67 -11.52
N ASP A 254 5.15 7.57 -12.85
CA ASP A 254 5.84 8.56 -13.70
C ASP A 254 5.18 9.96 -13.67
N GLY A 255 3.95 10.04 -13.17
CA GLY A 255 3.25 11.30 -12.89
C GLY A 255 3.58 11.93 -11.53
N HIS A 256 4.49 11.35 -10.75
CA HIS A 256 4.81 11.79 -9.40
C HIS A 256 6.28 12.17 -9.24
N ASP A 257 6.58 13.15 -8.39
CA ASP A 257 7.94 13.38 -7.89
C ASP A 257 8.21 12.52 -6.65
N PHE A 258 7.21 12.32 -5.80
CA PHE A 258 7.21 11.35 -4.69
C PHE A 258 5.81 10.77 -4.49
N LEU A 259 5.72 9.59 -3.91
CA LEU A 259 4.43 8.94 -3.68
C LEU A 259 3.80 9.36 -2.35
N GLY A 260 2.48 9.45 -2.35
CA GLY A 260 1.66 9.73 -1.17
C GLY A 260 0.20 9.49 -1.45
N GLY A 261 -0.65 9.72 -0.46
CA GLY A 261 -2.09 9.65 -0.63
C GLY A 261 -2.81 9.01 0.55
N ASP A 262 -4.14 9.09 0.49
CA ASP A 262 -5.04 8.56 1.51
C ASP A 262 -4.88 7.06 1.73
N PHE A 263 -4.77 6.71 2.99
CA PHE A 263 -4.84 5.32 3.37
C PHE A 263 -5.67 5.14 4.66
N HIS A 264 -6.86 4.59 4.51
CA HIS A 264 -7.81 4.40 5.60
C HIS A 264 -7.88 2.95 6.10
N GLY A 265 -6.91 2.12 5.73
CA GLY A 265 -6.82 0.73 6.15
C GLY A 265 -6.40 0.54 7.60
N GLY A 266 -6.44 -0.71 8.04
CA GLY A 266 -6.00 -1.15 9.36
C GLY A 266 -4.47 -1.23 9.48
N THR A 267 -4.02 -1.73 10.63
CA THR A 267 -2.59 -1.86 10.94
C THR A 267 -1.85 -2.78 9.96
N ARG A 268 -2.52 -3.84 9.50
CA ARG A 268 -1.97 -4.83 8.55
C ARG A 268 -1.64 -4.20 7.21
N GLU A 269 -2.60 -3.45 6.69
CA GLU A 269 -2.47 -2.72 5.44
C GLU A 269 -1.45 -1.59 5.57
N GLN A 270 -1.44 -0.87 6.69
CA GLN A 270 -0.47 0.20 6.95
C GLN A 270 0.97 -0.31 6.91
N LEU A 271 1.24 -1.50 7.47
CA LEU A 271 2.55 -2.12 7.44
C LEU A 271 3.08 -2.28 6.01
N LEU A 272 2.25 -2.89 5.15
CA LEU A 272 2.61 -3.16 3.75
C LEU A 272 2.73 -1.88 2.94
N ILE A 273 1.76 -0.97 3.09
CA ILE A 273 1.68 0.28 2.34
C ILE A 273 2.88 1.19 2.61
N ASN A 274 3.28 1.36 3.86
CA ASN A 274 4.45 2.16 4.17
C ASN A 274 5.72 1.63 3.48
N ARG A 275 5.90 0.31 3.41
CA ARG A 275 7.03 -0.31 2.74
C ARG A 275 6.95 -0.19 1.22
N LEU A 276 5.76 -0.38 0.65
CA LEU A 276 5.53 -0.21 -0.79
C LEU A 276 5.78 1.24 -1.22
N LEU A 277 5.25 2.21 -0.49
CA LEU A 277 5.48 3.64 -0.77
C LEU A 277 6.97 3.97 -0.75
N ARG A 278 7.69 3.53 0.30
CA ARG A 278 9.13 3.72 0.41
C ARG A 278 9.91 3.07 -0.75
N ALA A 279 9.51 1.86 -1.15
CA ALA A 279 10.19 1.11 -2.22
C ALA A 279 9.93 1.70 -3.61
N ALA A 280 8.71 2.20 -3.86
CA ALA A 280 8.26 2.61 -5.19
C ALA A 280 8.39 4.11 -5.46
N THR A 281 8.58 4.95 -4.43
CA THR A 281 8.68 6.42 -4.61
C THR A 281 9.91 6.84 -5.40
N PRO A 282 9.76 7.71 -6.41
CA PRO A 282 10.92 8.26 -7.13
C PRO A 282 11.87 9.04 -6.21
N LEU A 283 11.33 9.91 -5.36
CA LEU A 283 12.09 10.70 -4.39
C LEU A 283 11.61 10.39 -2.97
N ARG A 284 12.54 10.30 -2.01
CA ARG A 284 12.24 10.06 -0.58
C ARG A 284 12.23 11.37 0.21
N PRO A 285 11.49 11.40 1.33
CA PRO A 285 10.57 10.38 1.81
C PRO A 285 9.27 10.36 1.01
N ALA A 286 8.61 9.20 0.98
CA ALA A 286 7.21 9.09 0.59
C ALA A 286 6.31 9.62 1.71
N GLU A 287 5.00 9.72 1.45
CA GLU A 287 4.03 10.22 2.40
C GLU A 287 2.99 9.15 2.74
N TYR A 288 2.75 8.92 4.03
CA TYR A 288 1.60 8.17 4.51
C TYR A 288 0.56 9.15 5.08
N MET A 289 -0.63 9.15 4.49
CA MET A 289 -1.72 10.07 4.83
C MET A 289 -2.82 9.34 5.62
N SER A 290 -3.26 9.91 6.74
CA SER A 290 -4.35 9.34 7.55
C SER A 290 -5.18 10.44 8.22
N THR A 291 -6.50 10.19 8.36
CA THR A 291 -7.40 11.12 9.03
C THR A 291 -7.18 11.15 10.55
N VAL A 292 -7.39 12.32 11.16
CA VAL A 292 -7.45 12.52 12.62
C VAL A 292 -8.76 11.96 13.17
N GLY A 293 -9.84 12.01 12.39
CA GLY A 293 -11.10 11.34 12.68
C GLY A 293 -10.99 9.81 12.56
N THR A 294 -11.91 9.07 13.17
CA THR A 294 -11.93 7.60 13.09
C THR A 294 -12.17 7.08 11.69
N ASP A 295 -12.84 7.85 10.86
CA ASP A 295 -13.01 7.70 9.43
C ASP A 295 -13.42 9.04 8.79
N LEU A 296 -13.45 9.13 7.46
CA LEU A 296 -13.77 10.37 6.73
C LEU A 296 -15.22 10.87 6.94
N THR A 297 -16.11 10.06 7.51
CA THR A 297 -17.52 10.43 7.76
C THR A 297 -17.75 10.94 9.17
N GLN A 298 -16.74 10.82 10.05
CA GLN A 298 -16.83 11.11 11.48
C GLN A 298 -16.08 12.39 11.85
N HIS A 299 -16.75 13.52 11.70
CA HIS A 299 -16.12 14.83 11.93
C HIS A 299 -15.66 15.03 13.39
N THR A 300 -16.49 14.66 14.36
CA THR A 300 -16.24 14.89 15.80
C THR A 300 -15.72 13.66 16.54
N ARG A 301 -15.69 12.49 15.88
CA ARG A 301 -15.19 11.26 16.47
C ARG A 301 -13.73 11.07 16.13
N LEU A 302 -12.85 11.56 16.96
CA LEU A 302 -11.41 11.52 16.74
C LEU A 302 -10.80 10.18 17.17
N HIS A 303 -9.71 9.78 16.52
CA HIS A 303 -8.87 8.70 17.01
C HIS A 303 -8.36 8.99 18.43
N PRO A 304 -8.24 7.98 19.30
CA PRO A 304 -7.44 8.11 20.53
C PRO A 304 -6.03 8.60 20.22
N ALA A 305 -5.44 9.43 21.08
CA ALA A 305 -4.09 9.96 20.90
C ALA A 305 -3.07 8.86 20.61
N ALA A 306 -3.09 7.78 21.41
CA ALA A 306 -2.19 6.64 21.24
C ALA A 306 -2.33 5.95 19.86
N THR A 307 -3.53 5.93 19.26
CA THR A 307 -3.73 5.37 17.92
C THR A 307 -3.09 6.26 16.86
N LEU A 308 -3.29 7.58 16.94
CA LEU A 308 -2.74 8.51 15.97
C LEU A 308 -1.21 8.58 16.08
N ARG A 309 -0.66 8.55 17.30
CA ARG A 309 0.80 8.44 17.56
C ARG A 309 1.38 7.19 16.88
N ARG A 310 0.77 6.00 17.09
CA ARG A 310 1.23 4.75 16.46
C ARG A 310 1.18 4.80 14.94
N LYS A 311 0.13 5.40 14.35
CA LYS A 311 0.06 5.59 12.89
C LYS A 311 1.21 6.46 12.38
N ALA A 312 1.54 7.53 13.08
CA ALA A 312 2.63 8.43 12.75
C ALA A 312 4.00 7.73 12.89
N LEU A 313 4.23 7.07 14.02
CA LEU A 313 5.48 6.33 14.26
C LEU A 313 5.67 5.13 13.31
N ALA A 314 4.57 4.51 12.86
CA ALA A 314 4.62 3.47 11.84
C ALA A 314 5.08 4.00 10.48
N ALA A 315 4.70 5.22 10.10
CA ALA A 315 5.24 5.87 8.92
C ALA A 315 6.74 6.17 9.09
N LEU A 316 7.14 6.70 10.26
CA LEU A 316 8.54 6.96 10.60
C LEU A 316 9.40 5.70 10.56
N SER A 317 8.88 4.58 11.09
CA SER A 317 9.60 3.28 11.10
C SER A 317 9.88 2.72 9.70
N ALA A 318 9.22 3.24 8.67
CA ALA A 318 9.45 2.95 7.27
C ALA A 318 10.15 4.11 6.52
N ASP A 319 10.68 5.11 7.24
CA ASP A 319 11.32 6.30 6.67
C ASP A 319 10.39 7.17 5.81
N ASN A 320 9.09 7.17 6.08
CA ASN A 320 8.10 8.00 5.40
C ASN A 320 7.73 9.23 6.22
N ALA A 321 7.23 10.26 5.54
CA ALA A 321 6.53 11.38 6.17
C ALA A 321 5.11 10.95 6.58
N PHE A 322 4.59 11.57 7.64
CA PHE A 322 3.20 11.39 8.06
C PHE A 322 2.41 12.66 7.78
N LEU A 323 1.29 12.52 7.07
CA LEU A 323 0.32 13.57 6.87
C LEU A 323 -0.95 13.28 7.64
N ALA A 324 -1.35 14.19 8.54
CA ALA A 324 -2.60 14.14 9.27
C ALA A 324 -3.68 14.93 8.51
N ILE A 325 -4.83 14.31 8.23
CA ILE A 325 -5.99 15.00 7.65
C ILE A 325 -6.84 15.54 8.78
N LEU A 326 -6.95 16.86 8.88
CA LEU A 326 -7.71 17.57 9.89
C LEU A 326 -8.83 18.37 9.22
N ALA A 327 -10.09 17.94 9.40
CA ALA A 327 -11.24 18.65 8.89
C ALA A 327 -11.54 19.88 9.76
N ILE A 328 -11.83 21.02 9.12
CA ILE A 328 -12.31 22.21 9.82
C ILE A 328 -13.82 22.18 10.00
N ASP A 329 -14.34 22.91 10.99
CA ASP A 329 -15.78 23.07 11.19
C ASP A 329 -16.43 23.76 9.98
N PRO A 330 -17.71 23.53 9.70
CA PRO A 330 -18.39 24.18 8.58
C PRO A 330 -18.33 25.70 8.59
N ASP A 331 -18.27 26.34 9.77
CA ASP A 331 -18.13 27.79 9.90
C ASP A 331 -16.69 28.30 9.71
N GLY A 332 -15.72 27.41 9.53
CA GLY A 332 -14.32 27.73 9.24
C GLY A 332 -13.37 27.67 10.43
N ARG A 333 -13.84 27.26 11.60
CA ARG A 333 -12.98 27.09 12.79
C ARG A 333 -12.32 25.71 12.80
N ILE A 334 -11.25 25.58 13.57
CA ILE A 334 -10.58 24.29 13.82
C ILE A 334 -10.90 23.83 15.24
N ASP A 335 -11.30 22.56 15.37
CA ASP A 335 -11.54 21.93 16.67
C ASP A 335 -10.24 21.89 17.49
N PRO A 336 -10.18 22.53 18.70
CA PRO A 336 -9.00 22.51 19.55
C PRO A 336 -8.55 21.10 19.96
N LEU A 337 -9.49 20.16 20.13
CA LEU A 337 -9.16 18.76 20.44
C LEU A 337 -8.48 18.06 19.28
N ALA A 338 -8.88 18.33 18.03
CA ALA A 338 -8.22 17.81 16.84
C ALA A 338 -6.78 18.36 16.70
N VAL A 339 -6.56 19.63 17.06
CA VAL A 339 -5.23 20.24 17.14
C VAL A 339 -4.36 19.53 18.17
N GLU A 340 -4.89 19.31 19.39
CA GLU A 340 -4.19 18.58 20.46
C GLU A 340 -3.81 17.17 20.05
N ARG A 341 -4.74 16.39 19.47
CA ARG A 341 -4.48 15.02 19.00
C ARG A 341 -3.40 14.97 17.91
N THR A 342 -3.41 15.95 17.02
CA THR A 342 -2.39 16.05 15.95
C THR A 342 -1.05 16.46 16.56
N HIS A 343 -1.02 17.38 17.51
CA HIS A 343 0.17 17.78 18.24
C HIS A 343 0.83 16.56 18.92
N ASP A 344 0.06 15.75 19.63
CA ASP A 344 0.58 14.54 20.29
C ASP A 344 1.28 13.60 19.30
N ALA A 345 0.69 13.39 18.11
CA ALA A 345 1.28 12.56 17.09
C ALA A 345 2.57 13.17 16.49
N PHE A 346 2.57 14.48 16.24
CA PHE A 346 3.75 15.17 15.70
C PHE A 346 4.86 15.34 16.73
N ALA A 347 4.52 15.51 18.00
CA ALA A 347 5.50 15.51 19.09
C ALA A 347 6.22 14.16 19.19
N ALA A 348 5.49 13.04 19.04
CA ALA A 348 6.09 11.71 19.02
C ALA A 348 7.07 11.54 17.84
N LEU A 349 6.73 12.06 16.66
CA LEU A 349 7.65 12.04 15.51
C LEU A 349 8.93 12.83 15.79
N LEU A 350 8.82 13.95 16.47
CA LEU A 350 9.99 14.78 16.83
C LEU A 350 10.84 14.09 17.92
N GLU A 351 10.21 13.50 18.92
CA GLU A 351 10.89 12.78 20.00
C GLU A 351 11.70 11.59 19.47
N HIS A 352 11.15 10.89 18.48
CA HIS A 352 11.75 9.68 17.90
C HIS A 352 12.41 9.93 16.52
N ASP A 353 12.66 11.18 16.13
CA ASP A 353 13.31 11.47 14.84
C ASP A 353 14.71 10.83 14.79
N PRO A 354 14.94 9.83 13.92
CA PRO A 354 16.24 9.17 13.83
C PRO A 354 17.27 9.97 13.04
N GLY A 355 16.88 11.09 12.45
CA GLY A 355 17.68 11.82 11.48
C GLY A 355 17.81 11.05 10.17
N GLU A 356 19.00 11.06 9.57
CA GLU A 356 19.30 10.33 8.34
C GLU A 356 19.49 8.83 8.62
N LEU A 357 18.67 7.98 7.99
CA LEU A 357 18.64 6.53 8.22
C LEU A 357 19.53 5.72 7.27
N GLY A 358 19.64 6.12 6.02
CA GLY A 358 20.32 5.35 4.97
C GLY A 358 19.41 4.28 4.34
N GLU A 359 20.01 3.16 3.88
CA GLU A 359 19.27 2.10 3.20
C GLU A 359 18.68 1.11 4.20
N ALA A 360 17.46 0.61 3.89
CA ALA A 360 16.81 -0.41 4.74
C ALA A 360 17.52 -1.76 4.61
N ILE A 361 17.66 -2.45 5.75
CA ILE A 361 18.15 -3.82 5.83
C ILE A 361 16.94 -4.73 5.64
N GLU A 362 16.82 -5.33 4.46
CA GLU A 362 15.67 -6.11 4.01
C GLU A 362 16.14 -7.45 3.44
N PRO A 363 16.35 -8.49 4.29
CA PRO A 363 16.82 -9.80 3.80
C PRO A 363 15.82 -10.52 2.89
N VAL A 364 14.57 -10.08 2.88
CA VAL A 364 13.47 -10.67 2.14
C VAL A 364 12.71 -9.58 1.40
N ALA A 365 12.23 -9.86 0.18
CA ALA A 365 11.29 -8.98 -0.52
C ALA A 365 9.97 -9.69 -0.83
N LEU A 366 8.86 -8.98 -0.61
CA LEU A 366 7.54 -9.37 -1.10
C LEU A 366 7.31 -8.77 -2.48
N TYR A 367 7.00 -9.59 -3.47
CA TYR A 367 6.66 -9.11 -4.80
C TYR A 367 5.21 -8.65 -4.86
N CYS A 368 5.00 -7.36 -5.06
CA CYS A 368 3.69 -6.74 -5.21
C CYS A 368 3.37 -6.53 -6.70
N SER A 369 2.45 -7.33 -7.22
CA SER A 369 2.01 -7.23 -8.61
C SER A 369 0.78 -6.35 -8.74
N ASP A 370 0.86 -5.28 -9.53
CA ASP A 370 -0.30 -4.48 -9.90
C ASP A 370 -1.14 -5.12 -11.02
N ARG A 371 -0.69 -6.22 -11.60
CA ARG A 371 -1.44 -7.03 -12.57
C ARG A 371 -2.34 -8.06 -11.88
N SER A 372 -1.86 -8.62 -10.76
CA SER A 372 -2.62 -9.63 -9.97
C SER A 372 -3.66 -9.02 -9.02
N LYS A 373 -4.09 -7.77 -9.23
CA LYS A 373 -5.22 -7.13 -8.53
C LYS A 373 -6.59 -7.54 -9.09
N ALA A 374 -6.62 -8.50 -9.97
CA ALA A 374 -7.79 -9.17 -10.53
C ALA A 374 -7.47 -10.64 -10.67
N SER A 375 -8.48 -11.50 -10.67
CA SER A 375 -8.27 -12.94 -10.74
C SER A 375 -8.99 -13.55 -11.96
N ARG A 376 -8.31 -14.44 -12.67
CA ARG A 376 -8.91 -15.24 -13.74
C ARG A 376 -10.03 -16.16 -13.26
N TRP A 377 -10.10 -16.39 -11.97
CA TRP A 377 -11.15 -17.19 -11.33
C TRP A 377 -12.45 -16.41 -11.10
N ASP A 378 -12.42 -15.09 -11.31
CA ASP A 378 -13.65 -14.29 -11.25
C ASP A 378 -14.59 -14.70 -12.39
N ALA A 379 -15.82 -15.01 -12.06
CA ALA A 379 -16.83 -15.36 -13.07
C ALA A 379 -17.06 -14.15 -14.00
N PRO A 380 -17.22 -14.39 -15.31
CA PRO A 380 -17.61 -13.36 -16.26
C PRO A 380 -18.89 -12.64 -15.82
N ARG A 381 -18.91 -11.32 -15.93
CA ARG A 381 -20.07 -10.49 -15.55
C ARG A 381 -20.22 -9.27 -16.47
N PRO A 382 -21.45 -8.75 -16.64
CA PRO A 382 -21.64 -7.52 -17.39
C PRO A 382 -20.81 -6.37 -16.82
N ILE A 383 -20.25 -5.54 -17.70
CA ILE A 383 -19.41 -4.39 -17.31
C ILE A 383 -20.11 -3.45 -16.30
N GLY A 384 -21.43 -3.34 -16.42
CA GLY A 384 -22.24 -2.54 -15.51
C GLY A 384 -22.41 -3.12 -14.09
N GLN A 385 -22.00 -4.36 -13.86
CA GLN A 385 -21.96 -4.98 -12.54
C GLN A 385 -20.56 -4.93 -11.92
N ALA A 386 -19.61 -4.26 -12.57
CA ALA A 386 -18.28 -4.05 -12.04
C ALA A 386 -18.35 -3.13 -10.82
N SER A 387 -18.09 -3.66 -9.65
CA SER A 387 -18.08 -2.92 -8.39
C SER A 387 -16.70 -2.96 -7.75
N ALA A 388 -16.43 -1.97 -6.91
CA ALA A 388 -15.29 -1.99 -6.04
C ALA A 388 -15.45 -3.12 -4.99
N SER A 389 -14.40 -3.89 -4.78
CA SER A 389 -14.28 -4.88 -3.70
C SER A 389 -13.16 -4.45 -2.74
N SER A 390 -13.11 -5.05 -1.56
CA SER A 390 -12.05 -4.77 -0.61
C SER A 390 -10.72 -5.35 -1.09
N LEU A 391 -9.61 -4.84 -0.56
CA LEU A 391 -8.27 -5.33 -0.89
C LEU A 391 -8.13 -6.83 -0.60
N ALA A 392 -8.66 -7.29 0.53
CA ALA A 392 -8.58 -8.68 0.96
C ALA A 392 -9.40 -9.65 0.10
N ASP A 393 -10.29 -9.16 -0.78
CA ASP A 393 -11.09 -10.02 -1.66
C ASP A 393 -10.28 -10.60 -2.83
N TYR A 394 -9.07 -10.08 -3.08
CA TYR A 394 -8.21 -10.57 -4.16
C TYR A 394 -7.16 -11.54 -3.63
N PRO A 395 -7.01 -12.74 -4.24
CA PRO A 395 -6.11 -13.78 -3.73
C PRO A 395 -4.67 -13.31 -3.54
N HIS A 396 -4.08 -12.63 -4.52
CA HIS A 396 -2.74 -12.07 -4.38
C HIS A 396 -2.63 -11.07 -3.23
N SER A 397 -3.58 -10.16 -3.10
CA SER A 397 -3.56 -9.15 -2.03
C SER A 397 -3.73 -9.78 -0.65
N ALA A 398 -4.58 -10.79 -0.51
CA ALA A 398 -4.75 -11.54 0.74
C ALA A 398 -3.44 -12.26 1.13
N ALA A 399 -2.80 -12.94 0.17
CA ALA A 399 -1.52 -13.61 0.37
C ALA A 399 -0.39 -12.61 0.71
N LEU A 400 -0.35 -11.47 0.02
CA LEU A 400 0.62 -10.41 0.26
C LEU A 400 0.49 -9.81 1.67
N LEU A 401 -0.73 -9.51 2.12
CA LEU A 401 -1.01 -9.01 3.47
C LEU A 401 -0.70 -10.05 4.55
N GLY A 402 -1.02 -11.30 4.28
CA GLY A 402 -0.72 -12.41 5.20
C GLY A 402 0.78 -12.64 5.35
N ALA A 403 1.53 -12.66 4.24
CA ALA A 403 2.99 -12.77 4.25
C ALA A 403 3.64 -11.60 5.01
N ALA A 404 3.21 -10.36 4.75
CA ALA A 404 3.70 -9.19 5.46
C ALA A 404 3.49 -9.29 6.97
N ARG A 405 2.29 -9.73 7.41
CA ARG A 405 1.97 -9.97 8.81
C ARG A 405 2.87 -11.03 9.42
N ALA A 406 3.02 -12.18 8.76
CA ALA A 406 3.80 -13.31 9.27
C ALA A 406 5.29 -12.93 9.43
N LEU A 407 5.88 -12.27 8.43
CA LEU A 407 7.26 -11.79 8.50
C LEU A 407 7.45 -10.78 9.63
N GLN A 408 6.50 -9.84 9.77
CA GLN A 408 6.58 -8.85 10.84
C GLN A 408 6.50 -9.48 12.23
N ARG A 409 5.59 -10.44 12.47
CA ARG A 409 5.43 -11.13 13.74
C ARG A 409 6.62 -12.01 14.08
N ALA A 410 7.33 -12.50 13.06
CA ALA A 410 8.56 -13.27 13.20
C ALA A 410 9.82 -12.39 13.28
N HIS A 411 9.67 -11.04 13.28
CA HIS A 411 10.74 -10.05 13.30
C HIS A 411 11.75 -10.23 12.15
N ILE A 412 11.25 -10.61 10.96
CA ILE A 412 12.02 -10.68 9.73
C ILE A 412 11.75 -9.38 8.93
N PRO A 413 12.69 -8.43 8.88
CA PRO A 413 12.53 -7.23 8.08
C PRO A 413 12.36 -7.59 6.60
N PHE A 414 11.46 -6.88 5.91
CA PHE A 414 11.19 -7.15 4.51
C PHE A 414 10.99 -5.86 3.73
N GLY A 415 11.40 -5.90 2.47
CA GLY A 415 11.11 -4.90 1.45
C GLY A 415 9.94 -5.31 0.56
N VAL A 416 9.63 -4.44 -0.39
CA VAL A 416 8.65 -4.70 -1.44
C VAL A 416 9.33 -4.55 -2.80
N ALA A 417 9.29 -5.61 -3.60
CA ALA A 417 9.69 -5.58 -5.00
C ALA A 417 8.47 -5.44 -5.91
N THR A 418 8.63 -4.78 -7.03
CA THR A 418 7.59 -4.63 -8.06
C THR A 418 8.23 -4.79 -9.44
N ARG A 419 7.42 -4.86 -10.51
CA ARG A 419 7.92 -4.88 -11.89
C ARG A 419 8.81 -3.67 -12.26
N ARG A 420 8.84 -2.63 -11.44
CA ARG A 420 9.73 -1.47 -11.65
C ARG A 420 11.12 -1.63 -11.03
N ALA A 421 11.38 -2.74 -10.38
CA ALA A 421 12.66 -3.04 -9.72
C ALA A 421 13.26 -4.40 -10.18
N LEU A 422 12.94 -4.84 -11.40
CA LEU A 422 13.39 -6.13 -11.92
C LEU A 422 14.92 -6.21 -12.07
N ASP A 423 15.57 -5.11 -12.37
CA ASP A 423 17.02 -4.96 -12.45
C ASP A 423 17.72 -4.99 -11.08
N GLN A 424 16.96 -4.86 -9.99
CA GLN A 424 17.46 -4.76 -8.62
C GLN A 424 17.13 -6.01 -7.78
N LEU A 425 16.54 -7.07 -8.34
CA LEU A 425 16.14 -8.26 -7.59
C LEU A 425 17.28 -8.89 -6.79
N THR A 426 18.51 -8.78 -7.27
CA THR A 426 19.71 -9.32 -6.61
C THR A 426 20.06 -8.64 -5.28
N ARG A 427 19.47 -7.49 -4.96
CA ARG A 427 19.67 -6.83 -3.65
C ARG A 427 19.01 -7.62 -2.51
N TRP A 428 18.04 -8.47 -2.81
CA TRP A 428 17.36 -9.29 -1.81
C TRP A 428 17.81 -10.75 -1.91
N PRO A 429 18.31 -11.33 -0.81
CA PRO A 429 18.63 -12.76 -0.75
C PRO A 429 17.45 -13.68 -1.03
N VAL A 430 16.23 -13.28 -0.60
CA VAL A 430 15.00 -14.05 -0.79
C VAL A 430 13.92 -13.20 -1.42
N LEU A 431 13.29 -13.72 -2.48
CA LEU A 431 12.11 -13.16 -3.13
C LEU A 431 10.89 -14.04 -2.83
N ILE A 432 9.80 -13.43 -2.41
CA ILE A 432 8.52 -14.10 -2.14
C ILE A 432 7.49 -13.63 -3.16
N LEU A 433 6.91 -14.57 -3.90
CA LEU A 433 5.81 -14.36 -4.86
C LEU A 433 4.50 -14.89 -4.27
N PRO A 434 3.80 -14.10 -3.44
CA PRO A 434 2.60 -14.56 -2.74
C PRO A 434 1.42 -14.63 -3.69
N ASN A 435 1.14 -15.78 -4.23
CA ASN A 435 0.03 -16.05 -5.18
C ASN A 435 -0.06 -15.01 -6.32
N VAL A 436 1.06 -14.77 -7.02
CA VAL A 436 1.17 -13.79 -8.11
C VAL A 436 0.66 -14.40 -9.40
N GLU A 437 -0.65 -14.32 -9.67
CA GLU A 437 -1.30 -14.98 -10.81
C GLU A 437 -0.74 -14.51 -12.16
N THR A 438 -0.55 -13.20 -12.32
CA THR A 438 -0.13 -12.60 -13.58
C THR A 438 1.29 -12.07 -13.47
N LEU A 439 2.18 -12.63 -14.28
CA LEU A 439 3.54 -12.17 -14.51
C LEU A 439 3.75 -12.03 -16.01
N GLU A 440 4.19 -10.86 -16.47
CA GLU A 440 4.55 -10.61 -17.85
C GLU A 440 5.86 -11.34 -18.20
N ALA A 441 6.18 -11.44 -19.49
CA ALA A 441 7.33 -12.19 -19.96
C ALA A 441 8.67 -11.67 -19.41
N ASP A 442 8.84 -10.36 -19.33
CA ASP A 442 10.02 -9.69 -18.77
C ASP A 442 10.15 -9.92 -17.25
N GLU A 443 9.03 -9.93 -16.50
CA GLU A 443 9.02 -10.28 -15.10
C GLU A 443 9.47 -11.75 -14.90
N GLN A 444 8.93 -12.67 -15.68
CA GLN A 444 9.31 -14.09 -15.63
C GLN A 444 10.79 -14.30 -15.98
N GLU A 445 11.30 -13.60 -16.99
CA GLU A 445 12.71 -13.68 -17.38
C GLU A 445 13.63 -13.16 -16.28
N ALA A 446 13.32 -12.00 -15.70
CA ALA A 446 14.09 -11.41 -14.61
C ALA A 446 14.10 -12.30 -13.35
N ILE A 447 12.96 -12.86 -12.97
CA ILE A 447 12.85 -13.78 -11.83
C ILE A 447 13.64 -15.07 -12.11
N ARG A 448 13.58 -15.60 -13.34
CA ARG A 448 14.35 -16.79 -13.73
C ARG A 448 15.86 -16.52 -13.66
N ALA A 449 16.30 -15.38 -14.20
CA ALA A 449 17.70 -14.98 -14.12
C ALA A 449 18.17 -14.78 -12.67
N TYR A 450 17.35 -14.18 -11.84
CA TYR A 450 17.62 -14.00 -10.41
C TYR A 450 17.84 -15.34 -9.70
N VAL A 451 16.93 -16.31 -9.87
CA VAL A 451 17.05 -17.62 -9.21
C VAL A 451 18.23 -18.39 -9.77
N GLN A 452 18.38 -18.48 -11.09
CA GLN A 452 19.51 -19.18 -11.73
C GLN A 452 20.85 -18.58 -11.31
N GLY A 453 20.89 -17.29 -11.02
CA GLY A 453 22.05 -16.54 -10.54
C GLY A 453 22.42 -16.79 -9.08
N GLY A 454 21.58 -17.51 -8.30
CA GLY A 454 21.83 -17.83 -6.89
C GLY A 454 20.79 -17.23 -5.92
N GLY A 455 19.80 -16.48 -6.42
CA GLY A 455 18.69 -15.98 -5.63
C GLY A 455 17.80 -17.11 -5.10
N ARG A 456 17.07 -16.84 -4.03
CA ARG A 456 16.18 -17.81 -3.37
C ARG A 456 14.74 -17.36 -3.50
N LEU A 457 13.84 -18.29 -3.82
CA LEU A 457 12.48 -18.01 -4.20
C LEU A 457 11.48 -18.79 -3.33
N TYR A 458 10.47 -18.12 -2.81
CA TYR A 458 9.23 -18.74 -2.40
C TYR A 458 8.12 -18.32 -3.35
N ALA A 459 7.27 -19.27 -3.76
CA ALA A 459 6.10 -19.00 -4.57
C ALA A 459 4.92 -19.86 -4.11
N SER A 460 3.71 -19.36 -4.28
CA SER A 460 2.50 -20.09 -3.85
C SER A 460 1.43 -20.14 -4.94
N ARG A 461 0.62 -21.17 -4.88
CA ARG A 461 -0.61 -21.42 -5.61
C ARG A 461 -0.53 -21.06 -7.10
N SER A 462 -1.32 -20.06 -7.55
CA SER A 462 -1.47 -19.70 -8.98
C SER A 462 -0.32 -18.84 -9.52
N THR A 463 0.79 -18.67 -8.79
CA THR A 463 1.91 -17.86 -9.24
C THR A 463 2.38 -18.30 -10.63
N SER A 464 2.37 -17.37 -11.59
CA SER A 464 2.73 -17.56 -13.01
C SER A 464 1.86 -18.58 -13.77
N LEU A 465 0.69 -18.94 -13.28
CA LEU A 465 -0.21 -19.88 -13.96
C LEU A 465 -0.92 -19.19 -15.13
N ASP A 466 -0.73 -19.65 -16.34
CA ASP A 466 -1.39 -19.09 -17.54
C ASP A 466 -2.84 -19.60 -17.72
N SER A 467 -3.55 -19.06 -18.71
CA SER A 467 -4.93 -19.45 -19.02
C SER A 467 -5.08 -20.90 -19.53
N THR A 468 -3.96 -21.54 -19.90
CA THR A 468 -3.92 -22.96 -20.32
C THR A 468 -3.63 -23.90 -19.16
N GLY A 469 -3.47 -23.37 -17.94
CA GLY A 469 -3.16 -24.15 -16.74
C GLY A 469 -1.68 -24.53 -16.63
N ARG A 470 -0.76 -23.81 -17.28
CA ARG A 470 0.68 -24.06 -17.21
C ARG A 470 1.39 -22.97 -16.44
N PHE A 471 2.38 -23.37 -15.64
CA PHE A 471 3.23 -22.41 -14.96
C PHE A 471 4.26 -21.81 -15.91
N GLY A 472 4.35 -20.49 -15.99
CA GLY A 472 5.43 -19.78 -16.67
C GLY A 472 6.79 -20.00 -15.99
N LEU A 473 6.81 -20.24 -14.69
CA LEU A 473 8.00 -20.49 -13.85
C LEU A 473 8.08 -21.93 -13.32
N GLY A 474 7.41 -22.90 -13.98
CA GLY A 474 7.37 -24.28 -13.53
C GLY A 474 8.75 -24.96 -13.48
N ASP A 475 9.67 -24.52 -14.31
CA ASP A 475 11.07 -24.92 -14.30
C ASP A 475 11.81 -24.52 -13.01
N LEU A 476 11.46 -23.41 -12.41
CA LEU A 476 11.97 -22.98 -11.10
C LEU A 476 11.30 -23.74 -9.96
N PHE A 477 9.97 -23.95 -10.06
CA PHE A 477 9.19 -24.61 -9.01
C PHE A 477 9.50 -26.11 -8.90
N GLY A 478 10.01 -26.71 -9.96
CA GLY A 478 10.22 -28.15 -10.06
C GLY A 478 8.91 -28.93 -10.13
N CYS A 479 7.88 -28.36 -10.76
CA CYS A 479 6.59 -29.04 -10.94
C CYS A 479 5.79 -28.55 -12.14
N THR A 480 4.75 -29.32 -12.46
CA THR A 480 3.68 -28.96 -13.41
C THR A 480 2.33 -28.94 -12.69
N ALA A 481 1.46 -28.04 -13.11
CA ALA A 481 0.08 -28.00 -12.61
C ALA A 481 -0.76 -29.09 -13.28
N LEU A 482 -1.62 -29.72 -12.49
CA LEU A 482 -2.58 -30.75 -12.94
C LEU A 482 -4.03 -30.23 -12.91
N GLY A 483 -4.23 -29.01 -12.42
CA GLY A 483 -5.55 -28.39 -12.22
C GLY A 483 -5.85 -28.05 -10.76
N ASP A 484 -7.04 -27.55 -10.53
CA ASP A 484 -7.50 -27.22 -9.18
C ASP A 484 -7.77 -28.44 -8.33
N GLU A 485 -7.67 -28.27 -7.00
CA GLU A 485 -8.21 -29.21 -6.04
C GLU A 485 -9.75 -29.20 -6.13
N GLU A 486 -10.34 -30.38 -6.34
CA GLU A 486 -11.80 -30.53 -6.47
C GLU A 486 -12.51 -30.68 -5.12
N GLY A 487 -11.76 -31.05 -4.08
CA GLY A 487 -12.28 -31.21 -2.72
C GLY A 487 -12.54 -29.87 -2.03
N ALA A 488 -13.46 -29.84 -1.09
CA ALA A 488 -13.76 -28.67 -0.28
C ALA A 488 -12.63 -28.36 0.73
N MET A 489 -11.73 -29.30 0.98
CA MET A 489 -10.55 -29.13 1.83
C MET A 489 -9.52 -30.23 1.56
N LEU A 490 -8.30 -29.93 1.93
CA LEU A 490 -7.19 -30.88 2.05
C LEU A 490 -6.37 -30.58 3.29
N TYR A 491 -5.47 -31.50 3.62
CA TYR A 491 -4.46 -31.29 4.66
C TYR A 491 -3.08 -31.42 4.07
N ALA A 492 -2.17 -30.54 4.47
CA ALA A 492 -0.74 -30.65 4.19
C ALA A 492 -0.05 -31.32 5.39
N GLU A 493 0.74 -32.35 5.14
CA GLU A 493 1.44 -33.10 6.17
C GLU A 493 2.89 -33.37 5.79
N SER A 494 3.81 -33.27 6.75
CA SER A 494 5.23 -33.47 6.54
C SER A 494 5.90 -34.14 7.72
N ASP A 495 6.80 -35.08 7.43
CA ASP A 495 7.70 -35.66 8.43
C ASP A 495 8.99 -34.79 8.60
N ALA A 496 9.34 -34.07 7.56
CA ALA A 496 10.56 -33.25 7.51
C ALA A 496 10.38 -31.85 8.14
N LEU A 497 9.13 -31.32 8.15
CA LEU A 497 8.82 -30.01 8.71
C LEU A 497 8.07 -30.17 10.03
N PRO A 498 8.68 -29.85 11.18
CA PRO A 498 8.04 -29.99 12.49
C PRO A 498 6.68 -29.29 12.59
N GLU A 499 6.53 -28.13 11.93
CA GLU A 499 5.32 -27.32 11.90
C GLU A 499 4.16 -28.01 11.14
N LEU A 500 4.48 -28.97 10.28
CA LEU A 500 3.51 -29.75 9.48
C LEU A 500 3.39 -31.22 9.92
N ARG A 501 3.96 -31.62 11.06
CA ARG A 501 3.74 -32.95 11.64
C ARG A 501 2.27 -33.16 12.04
N ARG A 502 1.62 -32.09 12.51
CA ARG A 502 0.18 -32.05 12.61
C ARG A 502 -0.36 -31.53 11.27
N PRO A 503 -1.29 -32.26 10.63
CA PRO A 503 -1.81 -31.87 9.34
C PRO A 503 -2.38 -30.44 9.35
N LEU A 504 -1.90 -29.59 8.43
CA LEU A 504 -2.36 -28.22 8.25
C LEU A 504 -3.55 -28.20 7.30
N THR A 505 -4.67 -27.64 7.76
CA THR A 505 -5.90 -27.56 6.97
C THR A 505 -5.83 -26.49 5.91
N GLN A 506 -6.18 -26.84 4.67
CA GLN A 506 -6.48 -25.88 3.60
C GLN A 506 -7.93 -26.04 3.18
N VAL A 507 -8.71 -24.97 3.35
CA VAL A 507 -10.10 -24.90 2.87
C VAL A 507 -10.10 -24.44 1.42
N CYS A 508 -10.91 -25.10 0.57
CA CYS A 508 -11.05 -24.77 -0.84
C CYS A 508 -12.47 -24.24 -1.06
N ALA A 509 -12.60 -22.94 -1.27
CA ALA A 509 -13.89 -22.30 -1.52
C ALA A 509 -14.42 -22.64 -2.92
N ALA A 510 -15.76 -22.69 -3.04
CA ALA A 510 -16.40 -22.99 -4.31
C ALA A 510 -16.17 -21.94 -5.40
N ASP A 511 -15.91 -20.68 -5.01
CA ASP A 511 -15.57 -19.58 -5.90
C ASP A 511 -14.08 -19.55 -6.30
N ARG A 512 -13.30 -20.52 -5.83
CA ARG A 512 -11.86 -20.69 -6.09
C ARG A 512 -10.97 -19.53 -5.62
N ARG A 513 -11.46 -18.59 -4.85
CA ARG A 513 -10.66 -17.52 -4.26
C ARG A 513 -9.69 -18.03 -3.20
N THR A 514 -10.13 -19.01 -2.42
CA THR A 514 -9.27 -19.84 -1.59
C THR A 514 -9.24 -21.26 -2.13
N GLY A 515 -8.10 -21.94 -2.09
CA GLY A 515 -8.01 -23.30 -2.61
C GLY A 515 -6.57 -23.75 -2.78
N ALA A 516 -6.41 -24.87 -3.46
CA ALA A 516 -5.12 -25.46 -3.77
C ALA A 516 -5.08 -25.94 -5.23
N LEU A 517 -3.88 -26.08 -5.75
CA LEU A 517 -3.62 -26.74 -7.02
C LEU A 517 -3.20 -28.19 -6.76
N ARG A 518 -3.54 -29.08 -7.68
CA ARG A 518 -2.91 -30.38 -7.82
C ARG A 518 -1.67 -30.21 -8.68
N ILE A 519 -0.54 -30.76 -8.25
CA ILE A 519 0.75 -30.64 -8.94
C ILE A 519 1.42 -32.00 -9.07
N ALA A 520 2.27 -32.14 -10.09
CA ALA A 520 3.19 -33.25 -10.25
C ALA A 520 4.63 -32.75 -10.12
N ALA A 521 5.40 -33.39 -9.24
CA ALA A 521 6.81 -33.04 -9.05
C ALA A 521 7.63 -33.45 -10.28
N SER A 522 8.57 -32.58 -10.69
CA SER A 522 9.57 -32.88 -11.72
C SER A 522 10.71 -33.69 -11.12
N PRO A 523 11.48 -34.44 -11.96
CA PRO A 523 12.68 -35.12 -11.50
C PRO A 523 13.66 -34.15 -10.83
N GLY A 524 14.13 -34.50 -9.64
CA GLY A 524 15.05 -33.67 -8.86
C GLY A 524 14.38 -32.70 -7.86
N ALA A 525 13.07 -32.54 -7.91
CA ALA A 525 12.33 -31.80 -6.89
C ALA A 525 12.13 -32.68 -5.63
N GLU A 526 12.38 -32.07 -4.49
CA GLU A 526 12.18 -32.70 -3.17
C GLU A 526 10.77 -32.37 -2.65
N ILE A 527 10.04 -33.39 -2.21
CA ILE A 527 8.72 -33.21 -1.61
C ILE A 527 8.90 -32.88 -0.12
N LEU A 528 8.62 -31.66 0.25
CA LEU A 528 8.65 -31.21 1.66
C LEU A 528 7.36 -31.57 2.41
N ALA A 529 6.21 -31.53 1.74
CA ALA A 529 4.93 -31.95 2.30
C ALA A 529 4.06 -32.62 1.26
N SER A 530 3.27 -33.61 1.70
CA SER A 530 2.32 -34.34 0.88
C SER A 530 0.88 -34.06 1.32
N ARG A 531 -0.04 -34.35 0.40
CA ARG A 531 -1.48 -34.20 0.59
C ARG A 531 -2.05 -35.33 1.44
N THR A 532 -2.83 -34.96 2.44
CA THR A 532 -3.68 -35.89 3.21
C THR A 532 -5.14 -35.55 2.95
N LEU A 533 -5.93 -36.52 2.53
CA LEU A 533 -7.35 -36.37 2.23
C LEU A 533 -8.17 -36.44 3.51
N PRO A 534 -9.26 -35.68 3.64
CA PRO A 534 -10.27 -35.94 4.66
C PRO A 534 -10.99 -37.25 4.36
N TYR A 535 -11.56 -37.91 5.39
CA TYR A 535 -12.33 -39.15 5.16
C TYR A 535 -13.65 -38.88 4.41
N ALA A 536 -14.19 -37.69 4.46
CA ALA A 536 -15.33 -37.21 3.69
C ALA A 536 -15.29 -35.67 3.59
N TYR A 537 -15.98 -35.12 2.59
CA TYR A 537 -16.08 -33.66 2.45
C TYR A 537 -17.40 -33.17 3.08
N PRO A 538 -17.36 -32.19 4.02
CA PRO A 538 -18.54 -31.75 4.76
C PRO A 538 -19.74 -31.34 3.90
N ALA A 539 -19.49 -30.79 2.72
CA ALA A 539 -20.54 -30.30 1.82
C ALA A 539 -20.93 -31.28 0.71
N ARG A 540 -20.31 -32.47 0.60
CA ARG A 540 -20.46 -33.36 -0.57
C ARG A 540 -20.78 -34.82 -0.25
N GLY A 541 -20.85 -35.20 1.03
CA GLY A 541 -21.29 -36.55 1.37
C GLY A 541 -22.72 -36.79 0.94
N THR A 542 -22.95 -37.72 0.01
CA THR A 542 -24.29 -38.07 -0.47
C THR A 542 -24.71 -39.45 0.01
N ALA A 543 -26.04 -39.68 0.09
CA ALA A 543 -26.57 -40.99 0.43
C ALA A 543 -26.24 -42.04 -0.61
N GLN A 544 -25.93 -41.65 -1.85
CA GLN A 544 -25.66 -42.55 -2.98
C GLN A 544 -24.26 -43.16 -2.90
N ASP A 545 -23.27 -42.36 -2.54
CA ASP A 545 -21.89 -42.83 -2.39
C ASP A 545 -21.54 -43.28 -0.95
N ARG A 546 -22.48 -43.10 -0.02
CA ARG A 546 -22.34 -43.47 1.40
C ARG A 546 -21.12 -42.80 2.11
N GLN A 547 -20.64 -41.70 1.57
CA GLN A 547 -19.53 -40.95 2.13
C GLN A 547 -20.03 -39.79 3.00
N TRP A 548 -20.66 -40.14 4.11
CA TRP A 548 -21.21 -39.15 5.03
C TRP A 548 -20.12 -38.56 5.91
N SER A 549 -20.07 -37.23 5.95
CA SER A 549 -19.20 -36.51 6.90
C SER A 549 -19.82 -36.52 8.29
N THR A 550 -18.97 -36.26 9.32
CA THR A 550 -19.48 -35.97 10.66
C THR A 550 -20.18 -34.61 10.67
N ILE A 551 -21.08 -34.44 11.66
CA ILE A 551 -21.79 -33.17 11.84
C ILE A 551 -20.84 -31.99 12.17
N HIS A 552 -19.64 -32.24 12.71
CA HIS A 552 -18.75 -31.21 13.25
C HIS A 552 -17.43 -31.08 12.51
N ALA A 553 -16.96 -32.10 11.82
CA ALA A 553 -15.63 -32.09 11.23
C ALA A 553 -15.47 -33.15 10.13
N SER A 554 -14.49 -32.96 9.30
CA SER A 554 -13.98 -33.94 8.34
C SER A 554 -12.49 -34.15 8.56
N PRO A 555 -12.09 -34.91 9.58
CA PRO A 555 -10.69 -35.07 9.96
C PRO A 555 -9.83 -35.70 8.86
N PRO A 556 -8.50 -35.50 8.92
CA PRO A 556 -7.56 -36.13 7.99
C PRO A 556 -7.64 -37.65 8.11
N TRP A 557 -7.57 -38.34 6.97
CA TRP A 557 -7.71 -39.79 6.89
C TRP A 557 -6.60 -40.46 6.11
N GLN A 558 -6.50 -40.16 4.81
CA GLN A 558 -5.59 -40.88 3.93
C GLN A 558 -4.46 -39.95 3.45
N ARG A 559 -3.25 -40.16 3.94
CA ARG A 559 -2.06 -39.53 3.39
C ARG A 559 -1.77 -40.12 2.01
N THR A 560 -1.50 -39.27 1.05
CA THR A 560 -1.13 -39.65 -0.33
C THR A 560 0.34 -39.34 -0.57
N ALA A 561 0.86 -39.78 -1.73
CA ALA A 561 2.17 -39.37 -2.22
C ALA A 561 2.14 -38.05 -3.02
N ASP A 562 0.95 -37.47 -3.21
CA ASP A 562 0.77 -36.26 -4.02
C ASP A 562 1.47 -35.07 -3.32
N PRO A 563 2.36 -34.35 -4.01
CA PRO A 563 3.07 -33.23 -3.43
C PRO A 563 2.15 -32.03 -3.24
N VAL A 564 2.37 -31.28 -2.15
CA VAL A 564 1.74 -29.97 -1.93
C VAL A 564 2.76 -28.87 -1.63
N ILE A 565 3.96 -29.22 -1.13
CA ILE A 565 5.09 -28.29 -0.96
C ILE A 565 6.33 -28.96 -1.50
N LEU A 566 7.04 -28.24 -2.36
CA LEU A 566 8.25 -28.70 -3.03
C LEU A 566 9.43 -27.78 -2.77
N ARG A 567 10.63 -28.35 -2.76
CA ARG A 567 11.91 -27.65 -2.81
C ARG A 567 12.66 -28.08 -4.05
N HIS A 568 13.14 -27.12 -4.85
CA HIS A 568 13.82 -27.42 -6.10
C HIS A 568 15.06 -26.54 -6.28
N GLN A 569 16.17 -27.17 -6.65
CA GLN A 569 17.40 -26.48 -7.04
C GLN A 569 17.30 -26.03 -8.50
N ALA A 570 17.31 -24.73 -8.75
CA ALA A 570 17.22 -24.17 -10.10
C ALA A 570 18.48 -23.34 -10.40
N GLY A 571 19.39 -23.88 -11.22
CA GLY A 571 20.70 -23.28 -11.41
C GLY A 571 21.50 -23.23 -10.12
N ARG A 572 21.98 -22.03 -9.72
CA ARG A 572 22.67 -21.82 -8.44
C ARG A 572 21.71 -21.47 -7.28
N GLY A 573 20.45 -21.16 -7.59
CA GLY A 573 19.43 -20.75 -6.63
C GLY A 573 18.54 -21.89 -6.17
N LEU A 574 17.68 -21.58 -5.23
CA LEU A 574 16.77 -22.52 -4.57
C LEU A 574 15.35 -21.97 -4.60
N ALA A 575 14.37 -22.76 -4.98
CA ALA A 575 12.98 -22.41 -4.94
C ALA A 575 12.20 -23.33 -3.98
N ILE A 576 11.26 -22.75 -3.23
CA ILE A 576 10.19 -23.47 -2.51
C ILE A 576 8.87 -23.05 -3.12
N TYR A 577 8.09 -24.03 -3.54
CA TYR A 577 6.76 -23.81 -4.06
C TYR A 577 5.71 -24.52 -3.21
N SER A 578 4.63 -23.78 -2.86
CA SER A 578 3.45 -24.31 -2.19
C SER A 578 2.25 -24.34 -3.13
N ALA A 579 1.57 -25.47 -3.21
CA ALA A 579 0.37 -25.64 -4.04
C ALA A 579 -0.85 -24.83 -3.55
N PHE A 580 -0.75 -24.21 -2.38
CA PHE A 580 -1.74 -23.29 -1.81
C PHE A 580 -1.04 -22.12 -1.12
N ASP A 581 -1.75 -21.02 -0.93
CA ASP A 581 -1.26 -19.79 -0.34
C ASP A 581 -1.27 -19.88 1.19
N ILE A 582 -0.29 -20.61 1.77
CA ILE A 582 -0.11 -20.81 3.22
C ILE A 582 -0.10 -19.47 3.95
N GLU A 583 0.57 -18.48 3.39
CA GLU A 583 0.71 -17.13 3.92
C GLU A 583 -0.61 -16.37 4.05
N ALA A 584 -1.63 -16.71 3.24
CA ALA A 584 -2.97 -16.14 3.35
C ALA A 584 -3.75 -16.70 4.54
N GLY A 585 -3.32 -17.83 5.09
CA GLY A 585 -3.95 -18.45 6.26
C GLY A 585 -3.85 -17.56 7.51
N GLU A 586 -4.93 -17.54 8.29
CA GLU A 586 -5.02 -16.64 9.46
C GLU A 586 -4.70 -17.32 10.80
N THR A 587 -4.42 -18.63 10.79
CA THR A 587 -4.11 -19.36 12.02
C THR A 587 -2.62 -19.29 12.37
N PRO A 588 -2.26 -19.43 13.65
CA PRO A 588 -0.84 -19.51 14.08
C PRO A 588 -0.07 -20.64 13.40
N GLU A 589 -0.73 -21.75 13.06
CA GLU A 589 -0.12 -22.89 12.39
C GLU A 589 0.27 -22.56 10.94
N HIS A 590 -0.58 -21.84 10.20
CA HIS A 590 -0.23 -21.35 8.86
C HIS A 590 0.95 -20.40 8.90
N GLU A 591 0.92 -19.47 9.86
CA GLU A 591 1.99 -18.50 10.07
C GLU A 591 3.32 -19.19 10.40
N ALA A 592 3.30 -20.17 11.32
CA ALA A 592 4.48 -20.94 11.69
C ALA A 592 5.04 -21.75 10.50
N ALA A 593 4.17 -22.43 9.75
CA ALA A 593 4.56 -23.19 8.55
C ALA A 593 5.19 -22.29 7.49
N PHE A 594 4.58 -21.16 7.17
CA PHE A 594 5.13 -20.19 6.23
C PHE A 594 6.50 -19.69 6.66
N ILE A 595 6.65 -19.27 7.92
CA ILE A 595 7.94 -18.76 8.45
C ILE A 595 9.01 -19.86 8.46
N ALA A 596 8.65 -21.11 8.73
CA ALA A 596 9.60 -22.24 8.65
C ALA A 596 10.15 -22.40 7.23
N LEU A 597 9.29 -22.27 6.19
CA LEU A 597 9.73 -22.33 4.80
C LEU A 597 10.63 -21.14 4.42
N ILE A 598 10.31 -19.93 4.89
CA ILE A 598 11.16 -18.76 4.64
C ILE A 598 12.52 -18.90 5.34
N ARG A 599 12.58 -19.43 6.55
CA ARG A 599 13.84 -19.71 7.27
C ARG A 599 14.72 -20.75 6.57
N GLN A 600 14.15 -21.71 5.84
CA GLN A 600 14.95 -22.61 4.98
C GLN A 600 15.61 -21.87 3.82
N LEU A 601 14.97 -20.81 3.30
CA LEU A 601 15.55 -19.95 2.27
C LEU A 601 16.52 -18.91 2.84
N ALA A 602 16.37 -18.49 4.11
CA ALA A 602 17.24 -17.53 4.79
C ALA A 602 17.67 -18.06 6.17
N PRO A 603 18.56 -19.06 6.23
CA PRO A 603 18.90 -19.72 7.51
C PRO A 603 19.72 -18.84 8.47
N ASP A 604 20.36 -17.79 7.96
CA ASP A 604 21.21 -16.90 8.75
C ASP A 604 20.89 -15.43 8.46
N PRO A 605 19.82 -14.89 9.07
CA PRO A 605 19.39 -13.53 8.82
C PRO A 605 20.37 -12.50 9.38
N GLU A 606 20.51 -11.34 8.73
CA GLU A 606 21.35 -10.23 9.17
C GLU A 606 20.84 -9.58 10.46
N LEU A 607 19.55 -9.61 10.68
CA LEU A 607 18.87 -9.05 11.85
C LEU A 607 17.93 -10.08 12.47
N SER A 608 17.92 -10.16 13.78
CA SER A 608 16.90 -10.91 14.54
C SER A 608 16.62 -10.28 15.89
N ALA A 609 15.37 -10.39 16.35
CA ALA A 609 14.94 -9.94 17.67
C ALA A 609 13.97 -10.94 18.29
N ASP A 610 14.09 -11.13 19.61
CA ASP A 610 13.16 -11.93 20.41
C ASP A 610 12.16 -10.97 21.10
N ALA A 611 11.36 -10.30 20.30
CA ALA A 611 10.38 -9.33 20.75
C ALA A 611 8.97 -9.93 20.75
N HIS A 612 8.02 -9.23 21.40
CA HIS A 612 6.61 -9.57 21.28
C HIS A 612 6.14 -9.46 19.83
N PRO A 613 5.29 -10.36 19.32
CA PRO A 613 4.82 -10.33 17.91
C PRO A 613 4.18 -9.02 17.45
N ASP A 614 3.65 -8.21 18.36
CA ASP A 614 3.08 -6.89 18.03
C ASP A 614 4.11 -5.76 17.99
N VAL A 615 5.41 -6.07 18.13
CA VAL A 615 6.50 -5.10 17.95
C VAL A 615 6.92 -5.11 16.50
N TRP A 616 6.75 -3.98 15.80
CA TRP A 616 7.31 -3.81 14.47
C TRP A 616 8.80 -3.55 14.55
N PHE A 617 9.54 -4.28 13.72
CA PHE A 617 10.98 -4.24 13.68
C PHE A 617 11.47 -3.78 12.30
N SER A 618 12.32 -2.76 12.26
CA SER A 618 12.99 -2.29 11.05
C SER A 618 14.44 -1.95 11.34
N GLY A 619 15.30 -2.12 10.34
CA GLY A 619 16.71 -1.80 10.40
C GLY A 619 17.13 -0.97 9.18
N PHE A 620 18.05 -0.03 9.40
CA PHE A 620 18.61 0.83 8.37
C PHE A 620 20.11 0.89 8.53
N ALA A 621 20.84 0.93 7.41
CA ALA A 621 22.29 1.02 7.42
C ALA A 621 22.77 2.23 6.61
N ARG A 622 23.76 2.92 7.17
CA ARG A 622 24.60 3.91 6.49
C ARG A 622 26.06 3.71 6.89
N PRO A 623 27.01 4.28 6.18
CA PRO A 623 28.41 4.14 6.56
C PRO A 623 28.65 4.48 8.04
N GLY A 624 29.23 3.52 8.78
CA GLY A 624 29.55 3.64 10.21
C GLY A 624 28.38 3.49 11.18
N ARG A 625 27.14 3.26 10.71
CA ARG A 625 26.00 3.17 11.63
C ARG A 625 24.88 2.25 11.12
N ILE A 626 24.37 1.40 12.00
CA ILE A 626 23.09 0.69 11.83
C ILE A 626 22.10 1.27 12.85
N THR A 627 20.89 1.63 12.37
CA THR A 627 19.78 2.11 13.19
C THR A 627 18.68 1.08 13.21
N LEU A 628 18.30 0.60 14.39
CA LEU A 628 17.19 -0.33 14.59
C LEU A 628 16.03 0.38 15.27
N MET A 629 14.82 0.13 14.78
CA MET A 629 13.59 0.69 15.33
C MET A 629 12.66 -0.43 15.76
N PHE A 630 12.14 -0.32 16.97
CA PHE A 630 11.18 -1.22 17.58
C PHE A 630 9.94 -0.42 17.96
N LEU A 631 8.81 -0.68 17.30
CA LEU A 631 7.56 0.05 17.50
C LEU A 631 6.48 -0.91 18.01
N HIS A 632 5.98 -0.67 19.21
CA HIS A 632 4.91 -1.48 19.80
C HIS A 632 3.55 -1.05 19.24
N MET A 633 2.89 -1.94 18.50
CA MET A 633 1.64 -1.67 17.78
C MET A 633 0.38 -2.18 18.49
N ALA A 634 0.51 -2.84 19.64
CA ALA A 634 -0.67 -3.32 20.38
C ALA A 634 -1.57 -2.15 20.81
N ALA A 635 -2.86 -2.29 20.51
CA ALA A 635 -3.88 -1.29 20.84
C ALA A 635 -4.39 -1.53 22.27
N SER A 636 -3.60 -1.19 23.27
CA SER A 636 -4.03 -1.25 24.70
C SER A 636 -3.96 0.14 25.34
N ASP A 637 -4.91 0.41 26.20
CA ASP A 637 -4.92 1.59 27.07
C ASP A 637 -5.21 1.11 28.53
N PRO A 638 -4.27 1.23 29.48
CA PRO A 638 -2.94 1.81 29.31
C PRO A 638 -2.01 0.95 28.43
N ALA A 639 -1.00 1.60 27.84
CA ALA A 639 -0.01 0.93 26.98
C ALA A 639 0.72 -0.18 27.77
N LEU A 640 0.74 -1.37 27.19
CA LEU A 640 1.50 -2.51 27.75
C LEU A 640 3.00 -2.28 27.57
N THR A 641 3.77 -2.68 28.56
CA THR A 641 5.24 -2.63 28.47
C THR A 641 5.76 -3.86 27.74
N VAL A 642 6.51 -3.63 26.67
CA VAL A 642 7.31 -4.69 26.03
C VAL A 642 8.44 -5.05 26.98
N PRO A 643 8.64 -6.34 27.32
CA PRO A 643 9.72 -6.75 28.19
C PRO A 643 11.09 -6.57 27.53
N GLN A 644 12.15 -6.81 28.29
CA GLN A 644 13.51 -6.85 27.77
C GLN A 644 13.57 -7.76 26.52
N THR A 645 14.20 -7.26 25.46
CA THR A 645 14.24 -7.91 24.15
C THR A 645 15.68 -8.17 23.74
N ARG A 646 16.01 -9.43 23.44
CA ARG A 646 17.31 -9.80 22.90
C ARG A 646 17.37 -9.51 21.40
N VAL A 647 18.45 -8.85 20.97
CA VAL A 647 18.69 -8.46 19.58
C VAL A 647 20.03 -9.01 19.10
N ARG A 648 20.06 -9.51 17.87
CA ARG A 648 21.27 -9.89 17.15
C ARG A 648 21.35 -9.08 15.84
N VAL A 649 22.52 -8.56 15.55
CA VAL A 649 22.84 -7.83 14.33
C VAL A 649 24.14 -8.35 13.75
N LYS A 650 24.14 -8.68 12.47
CA LYS A 650 25.36 -9.04 11.75
C LYS A 650 25.95 -7.79 11.11
N LEU A 651 27.17 -7.44 11.49
CA LEU A 651 27.88 -6.29 10.92
C LEU A 651 28.39 -6.56 9.50
N PRO A 652 28.66 -5.51 8.71
CA PRO A 652 29.37 -5.62 7.43
C PRO A 652 30.71 -6.33 7.60
N ASP A 653 31.23 -6.94 6.52
CA ASP A 653 32.53 -7.64 6.54
C ASP A 653 33.67 -6.70 6.98
N GLY A 654 34.46 -7.16 7.92
CA GLY A 654 35.61 -6.43 8.45
C GLY A 654 35.28 -5.35 9.48
N SER A 655 34.00 -5.06 9.73
CA SER A 655 33.57 -4.03 10.71
C SER A 655 33.56 -4.56 12.14
N ARG A 656 33.74 -3.65 13.11
CA ARG A 656 33.63 -3.93 14.55
C ARG A 656 32.67 -2.97 15.21
N CYS A 657 31.84 -3.47 16.12
CA CYS A 657 30.99 -2.63 16.94
C CYS A 657 31.81 -1.76 17.89
N GLN A 658 31.54 -0.47 17.86
CA GLN A 658 32.18 0.53 18.72
C GLN A 658 31.31 0.86 19.94
N ALA A 659 30.03 1.04 19.72
CA ALA A 659 29.06 1.39 20.75
C ALA A 659 27.64 1.06 20.29
N ILE A 660 26.74 0.81 21.24
CA ILE A 660 25.30 0.74 21.04
C ILE A 660 24.66 1.79 21.93
N ARG A 661 23.92 2.72 21.33
CA ARG A 661 23.27 3.82 22.05
C ARG A 661 21.77 3.79 21.82
N LEU A 662 21.02 4.07 22.88
CA LEU A 662 19.61 4.36 22.75
C LEU A 662 19.43 5.83 22.37
N ARG A 663 18.61 6.08 21.35
CA ARG A 663 18.31 7.44 20.90
C ARG A 663 17.59 8.24 21.98
N SER A 664 16.59 7.65 22.62
CA SER A 664 15.93 8.25 23.77
C SER A 664 16.81 8.12 25.01
N GLY A 665 17.16 9.26 25.62
CA GLY A 665 17.97 9.33 26.85
C GLY A 665 19.47 9.08 26.67
N GLY A 666 19.97 8.74 25.48
CA GLY A 666 21.40 8.62 25.17
C GLY A 666 22.15 7.50 25.90
N ALA A 667 21.45 6.55 26.53
CA ALA A 667 22.07 5.46 27.29
C ALA A 667 22.90 4.54 26.38
N THR A 668 24.09 4.16 26.81
CA THR A 668 24.92 3.14 26.14
C THR A 668 24.57 1.76 26.68
N LEU A 669 24.35 0.80 25.75
CA LEU A 669 24.03 -0.58 26.10
C LEU A 669 25.30 -1.47 26.10
N PRO A 670 25.42 -2.43 27.04
CA PRO A 670 26.41 -3.47 26.94
C PRO A 670 26.08 -4.41 25.77
N PHE A 671 27.12 -4.91 25.12
CA PHE A 671 26.99 -5.87 24.03
C PHE A 671 28.09 -6.95 24.07
N GLY A 672 27.78 -8.09 23.45
CA GLY A 672 28.74 -9.16 23.17
C GLY A 672 28.92 -9.32 21.67
N THR A 673 30.05 -9.89 21.26
CA THR A 673 30.34 -10.18 19.85
C THR A 673 30.75 -11.64 19.66
N ASP A 674 30.27 -12.26 18.58
CA ASP A 674 30.71 -13.57 18.12
C ASP A 674 30.96 -13.47 16.59
N GLY A 675 32.21 -13.31 16.21
CA GLY A 675 32.56 -12.96 14.84
C GLY A 675 31.98 -11.63 14.43
N ARG A 676 31.09 -11.65 13.42
CA ARG A 676 30.34 -10.47 12.92
C ARG A 676 29.05 -10.20 13.67
N ASP A 677 28.59 -11.18 14.47
CA ASP A 677 27.36 -11.06 15.21
C ASP A 677 27.56 -10.22 16.48
N VAL A 678 26.71 -9.21 16.63
CA VAL A 678 26.63 -8.35 17.80
C VAL A 678 25.33 -8.68 18.53
N HIS A 679 25.42 -8.99 19.82
CA HIS A 679 24.29 -9.35 20.67
C HIS A 679 24.14 -8.35 21.80
N PHE A 680 22.92 -7.88 22.02
CA PHE A 680 22.58 -6.96 23.11
C PHE A 680 21.12 -7.11 23.53
N ASP A 681 20.81 -6.59 24.70
CA ASP A 681 19.45 -6.56 25.23
C ASP A 681 18.91 -5.13 25.26
N LEU A 682 17.76 -4.92 24.68
CA LEU A 682 17.00 -3.67 24.81
C LEU A 682 16.28 -3.66 26.16
N PRO A 683 16.27 -2.52 26.88
CA PRO A 683 15.46 -2.40 28.09
C PRO A 683 13.95 -2.42 27.76
N PRO A 684 13.09 -2.64 28.76
CA PRO A 684 11.64 -2.55 28.57
C PRO A 684 11.21 -1.18 28.04
N PHE A 685 10.21 -1.16 27.14
CA PHE A 685 9.66 0.06 26.55
C PHE A 685 8.15 -0.07 26.30
N THR A 686 7.44 1.05 26.09
CA THR A 686 5.98 1.06 25.93
C THR A 686 5.53 1.41 24.51
N GLU A 687 6.25 2.28 23.81
CA GLU A 687 5.81 2.78 22.49
C GLU A 687 6.85 2.53 21.40
N MET A 688 7.96 3.24 21.43
CA MET A 688 9.04 3.09 20.45
C MET A 688 10.41 3.10 21.11
N MET A 689 11.30 2.24 20.63
CA MET A 689 12.70 2.22 21.01
C MET A 689 13.59 2.25 19.77
N ILE A 690 14.60 3.12 19.78
CA ILE A 690 15.57 3.23 18.70
C ILE A 690 16.96 2.95 19.27
N ALA A 691 17.65 1.94 18.69
CA ALA A 691 19.02 1.63 19.00
C ALA A 691 19.95 1.96 17.81
N GLU A 692 20.99 2.71 18.08
CA GLU A 692 22.03 3.07 17.10
C GLU A 692 23.29 2.26 17.41
N ILE A 693 23.78 1.51 16.42
CA ILE A 693 24.98 0.67 16.50
C ILE A 693 26.04 1.36 15.67
N ASP A 694 27.03 1.96 16.35
CA ASP A 694 28.18 2.56 15.68
C ASP A 694 29.23 1.48 15.40
N HIS A 695 29.77 1.44 14.20
CA HIS A 695 30.82 0.52 13.76
C HIS A 695 31.84 1.24 12.86
N ASP A 696 33.06 0.69 12.76
CA ASP A 696 34.15 1.19 11.91
C ASP A 696 34.04 0.71 10.46
#